data_feb08bee6471adaf1d0688065338e986
#
_entry.id   feb08bee6471adaf1d0688065338e986
#
_cell.length_a   1.000
_cell.length_b   1.000
_cell.length_c   1.000
_cell.angle_alpha   90.00
_cell.angle_beta   90.00
_cell.angle_gamma   90.00
#
_symmetry.space_group_name_H-M   'P 1'
#
loop_
_entity.id
_entity.type
_entity.pdbx_description
1 polymer ?
#
loop_
_entity_poly.entity_id
_entity_poly.type
_entity_poly.pdbx_seq_one_letter_code
_entity_poly.pdbx_strand_id
1 'polypeptide(L)'
;MVPTTEWYLYLLLVAAMLVSVGWFLFRVNQLVQFALLGTDNKRTNAWGTRLKLVGTYVFGQLRMYNRKSYTWAGIAHFFTFYGFLVIQVTTLVLFAQGLFPGLHVPFFGDNPGWLLFVDMIQFLVLVAMASFFWRRLVTRPERLTDSLGALGILTAISLLMLSGLVLQGIRINLGDEPAEWRPFSIAVGSLFAGLSPDAQTFIHGVAYFAHLFIVLWFLVFIVYSKHLHILTSILNVFFYDLTPKGAMKPITDIEERIENERTLGVASIKDLGWKDLVDTVTCTECGRCQDACPAWLTDKPLSPKKLILDLQEHFLEAAPLELARVDKKGPLQMLAMGKLGGAEQDSGAQAEELPLVGGWIMDETLWSCTTCRACMEACPVFIEHVPKITGMRQYLVMQESRFPSEFNRLFRNLEQRGNPWEFPATQRDAWADGLNVPALSDLYAQAEEEGRPLFAAPQLVTKVEREAVSHGDPAITTETEPENPKPALERSEGSKIQNPKSAEPLLEVLYFVGCLGSFDARNQRIAQSLAQVLTEAGVRFGILGKEESCCGDPARRPGNEYLFQMMAQANIEVFNTYGVKKVLTSCPHCFNTLKNEYPQFDGNYEVVHHSEFVNDLIKEGRIQLANKVEQAITYHDPCYLGRYNDVYDAPRAVLEAIPVVELREMKRTRNNALCCGAGGGRMWLEEHVGRRMNQNRMDDVLQTGAPTLAASCPFCTSMFEDGIKGKDAADQIRLMDIAELVSLSMSRDGNGLKRGDGTAPEPGPTTNADPLATGGGVGDPAKEEPPTLAQG
;
A
#
# COMPACT_ATOMS: atom_id res chain seq x y z
N MET A 1 -14.82 -31.25 39.42
CA MET A 1 -13.53 -31.59 40.12
C MET A 1 -12.50 -30.53 39.81
N VAL A 2 -11.97 -29.80 40.80
CA VAL A 2 -10.97 -28.75 40.63
C VAL A 2 -9.74 -29.14 41.40
N PRO A 3 -8.57 -29.40 40.77
CA PRO A 3 -7.35 -29.87 41.43
C PRO A 3 -6.75 -28.90 42.45
N THR A 4 -7.14 -27.64 42.49
CA THR A 4 -6.64 -26.58 43.38
C THR A 4 -7.26 -26.59 44.79
N THR A 5 -8.00 -27.65 45.18
CA THR A 5 -8.48 -27.84 46.56
C THR A 5 -7.31 -28.03 47.53
N GLU A 6 -6.18 -28.51 47.04
CA GLU A 6 -4.95 -28.61 47.81
C GLU A 6 -4.21 -27.25 47.84
N TRP A 7 -3.93 -26.72 49.05
CA TRP A 7 -3.39 -25.40 49.26
C TRP A 7 -2.10 -25.09 48.48
N TYR A 8 -1.20 -26.07 48.35
CA TYR A 8 0.06 -25.91 47.64
C TYR A 8 -0.14 -25.79 46.11
N LEU A 9 -1.09 -26.51 45.55
CA LEU A 9 -1.48 -26.40 44.12
C LEU A 9 -2.17 -25.05 43.83
N TYR A 10 -2.96 -24.55 44.76
CA TYR A 10 -3.55 -23.22 44.70
C TYR A 10 -2.47 -22.12 44.69
N LEU A 11 -1.51 -22.20 45.64
CA LEU A 11 -0.40 -21.25 45.69
C LEU A 11 0.46 -21.29 44.43
N LEU A 12 0.72 -22.48 43.87
CA LEU A 12 1.43 -22.63 42.61
C LEU A 12 0.71 -21.93 41.45
N LEU A 13 -0.60 -22.08 41.33
CA LEU A 13 -1.41 -21.43 40.32
C LEU A 13 -1.37 -19.89 40.47
N VAL A 14 -1.60 -19.39 41.69
CA VAL A 14 -1.58 -17.93 41.97
C VAL A 14 -0.20 -17.34 41.66
N ALA A 15 0.87 -17.99 42.08
CA ALA A 15 2.23 -17.53 41.79
C ALA A 15 2.53 -17.50 40.30
N ALA A 16 2.16 -18.57 39.56
CA ALA A 16 2.34 -18.63 38.10
C ALA A 16 1.54 -17.53 37.38
N MET A 17 0.30 -17.27 37.81
CA MET A 17 -0.51 -16.17 37.25
C MET A 17 0.14 -14.81 37.53
N LEU A 18 0.54 -14.52 38.76
CA LEU A 18 1.16 -13.24 39.12
C LEU A 18 2.45 -12.99 38.33
N VAL A 19 3.31 -14.00 38.20
CA VAL A 19 4.54 -13.89 37.41
C VAL A 19 4.24 -13.67 35.93
N SER A 20 3.38 -14.49 35.33
CA SER A 20 3.10 -14.41 33.89
C SER A 20 2.36 -13.13 33.51
N VAL A 21 1.34 -12.72 34.26
CA VAL A 21 0.59 -11.47 34.02
C VAL A 21 1.48 -10.26 34.30
N GLY A 22 2.24 -10.26 35.40
CA GLY A 22 3.18 -9.19 35.72
C GLY A 22 4.23 -9.00 34.63
N TRP A 23 4.80 -10.10 34.13
CA TRP A 23 5.79 -10.07 33.06
C TRP A 23 5.18 -9.59 31.72
N PHE A 24 3.98 -10.06 31.40
CA PHE A 24 3.24 -9.60 30.22
C PHE A 24 3.00 -8.09 30.26
N LEU A 25 2.45 -7.55 31.36
CA LEU A 25 2.17 -6.14 31.51
C LEU A 25 3.45 -5.29 31.48
N PHE A 26 4.52 -5.77 32.10
CA PHE A 26 5.84 -5.13 32.06
C PHE A 26 6.34 -5.00 30.61
N ARG A 27 6.29 -6.08 29.81
CA ARG A 27 6.77 -6.05 28.42
C ARG A 27 5.88 -5.22 27.51
N VAL A 28 4.56 -5.28 27.69
CA VAL A 28 3.63 -4.41 26.95
C VAL A 28 3.93 -2.93 27.23
N ASN A 29 4.09 -2.56 28.51
CA ASN A 29 4.47 -1.20 28.88
C ASN A 29 5.80 -0.78 28.21
N GLN A 30 6.80 -1.64 28.21
CA GLN A 30 8.08 -1.38 27.56
C GLN A 30 7.90 -1.11 26.04
N LEU A 31 7.13 -1.94 25.33
CA LEU A 31 6.86 -1.76 23.90
C LEU A 31 6.09 -0.44 23.62
N VAL A 32 5.17 -0.07 24.50
CA VAL A 32 4.46 1.22 24.42
C VAL A 32 5.44 2.38 24.57
N GLN A 33 6.34 2.33 25.58
CA GLN A 33 7.36 3.38 25.77
C GLN A 33 8.29 3.49 24.54
N PHE A 34 8.67 2.36 23.96
CA PHE A 34 9.48 2.33 22.74
C PHE A 34 8.73 2.97 21.56
N ALA A 35 7.45 2.63 21.36
CA ALA A 35 6.66 3.22 20.29
C ALA A 35 6.48 4.74 20.45
N LEU A 36 6.39 5.24 21.68
CA LEU A 36 6.26 6.68 21.99
C LEU A 36 7.55 7.48 21.75
N LEU A 37 8.68 6.85 21.42
CA LEU A 37 9.88 7.53 20.93
C LEU A 37 9.68 8.15 19.53
N GLY A 38 8.75 7.61 18.76
CA GLY A 38 8.41 8.11 17.43
C GLY A 38 7.68 9.46 17.47
N THR A 39 7.69 10.15 16.34
CA THR A 39 7.00 11.43 16.17
C THR A 39 5.47 11.29 16.34
N ASP A 40 4.82 12.36 16.84
CA ASP A 40 3.36 12.36 16.99
C ASP A 40 2.66 12.40 15.62
N ASN A 41 1.91 11.36 15.32
CA ASN A 41 1.02 11.27 14.19
C ASN A 41 -0.43 11.37 14.70
N LYS A 42 -1.05 12.53 14.58
CA LYS A 42 -2.46 12.73 14.97
C LYS A 42 -3.38 11.88 14.12
N ARG A 43 -3.80 10.71 14.62
CA ARG A 43 -4.67 9.75 13.93
C ARG A 43 -5.94 9.44 14.73
N THR A 44 -6.56 10.50 15.30
CA THR A 44 -7.72 10.38 16.20
C THR A 44 -9.02 10.92 15.61
N ASN A 45 -9.02 11.30 14.33
CA ASN A 45 -10.21 11.75 13.60
C ASN A 45 -11.05 10.58 13.07
N ALA A 46 -12.25 10.84 12.58
CA ALA A 46 -13.12 9.90 11.84
C ALA A 46 -13.34 8.53 12.53
N TRP A 47 -13.72 8.54 13.81
CA TRP A 47 -13.90 7.34 14.64
C TRP A 47 -14.82 6.29 14.02
N GLY A 48 -15.93 6.70 13.39
CA GLY A 48 -16.88 5.80 12.72
C GLY A 48 -16.21 5.01 11.59
N THR A 49 -15.44 5.68 10.73
CA THR A 49 -14.67 5.05 9.65
C THR A 49 -13.63 4.08 10.20
N ARG A 50 -12.91 4.47 11.26
CA ARG A 50 -11.89 3.63 11.91
C ARG A 50 -12.49 2.36 12.52
N LEU A 51 -13.62 2.48 13.22
CA LEU A 51 -14.34 1.31 13.76
C LEU A 51 -14.88 0.41 12.65
N LYS A 52 -15.38 0.98 11.54
CA LYS A 52 -15.79 0.22 10.35
C LYS A 52 -14.61 -0.56 9.76
N LEU A 53 -13.42 0.04 9.67
CA LEU A 53 -12.21 -0.66 9.21
C LEU A 53 -11.88 -1.85 10.11
N VAL A 54 -11.88 -1.66 11.43
CA VAL A 54 -11.64 -2.75 12.39
C VAL A 54 -12.70 -3.85 12.23
N GLY A 55 -13.99 -3.50 12.17
CA GLY A 55 -15.07 -4.45 11.95
C GLY A 55 -14.88 -5.27 10.66
N THR A 56 -14.53 -4.59 9.57
CA THR A 56 -14.39 -5.19 8.24
C THR A 56 -13.12 -6.05 8.10
N TYR A 57 -11.98 -5.55 8.57
CA TYR A 57 -10.69 -6.17 8.25
C TYR A 57 -10.08 -6.97 9.39
N VAL A 58 -10.37 -6.65 10.66
CA VAL A 58 -9.93 -7.47 11.79
C VAL A 58 -10.95 -8.56 12.06
N PHE A 59 -12.21 -8.19 12.33
CA PHE A 59 -13.28 -9.18 12.61
C PHE A 59 -13.78 -9.85 11.33
N GLY A 60 -14.08 -9.12 10.26
CA GLY A 60 -14.51 -9.68 8.98
C GLY A 60 -13.42 -10.36 8.18
N GLN A 61 -12.13 -10.07 8.47
CA GLN A 61 -10.94 -10.67 7.85
C GLN A 61 -10.92 -10.59 6.30
N LEU A 62 -11.56 -9.58 5.67
CA LEU A 62 -11.74 -9.53 4.22
C LEU A 62 -10.42 -9.62 3.43
N ARG A 63 -9.33 -9.01 3.90
CA ARG A 63 -8.03 -9.12 3.24
C ARG A 63 -7.41 -10.52 3.30
N MET A 64 -7.95 -11.42 4.14
CA MET A 64 -7.48 -12.80 4.19
C MET A 64 -7.97 -13.63 2.99
N TYR A 65 -9.06 -13.21 2.33
CA TYR A 65 -9.74 -13.95 1.25
C TYR A 65 -9.58 -13.33 -0.14
N ASN A 66 -9.07 -12.11 -0.26
CA ASN A 66 -9.04 -11.33 -1.51
C ASN A 66 -8.20 -11.90 -2.66
N ARG A 67 -7.48 -13.01 -2.43
CA ARG A 67 -6.72 -13.74 -3.45
C ARG A 67 -7.01 -15.24 -3.37
N LYS A 68 -7.40 -15.85 -4.49
CA LYS A 68 -7.72 -17.30 -4.57
C LYS A 68 -6.59 -18.18 -3.99
N SER A 69 -5.31 -17.82 -4.20
CA SER A 69 -4.15 -18.55 -3.68
C SER A 69 -4.06 -18.57 -2.15
N TYR A 70 -4.77 -17.69 -1.45
CA TYR A 70 -4.71 -17.58 0.01
C TYR A 70 -6.00 -17.98 0.73
N THR A 71 -7.07 -18.26 -0.02
CA THR A 71 -8.42 -18.50 0.54
C THR A 71 -8.42 -19.62 1.57
N TRP A 72 -7.81 -20.77 1.27
CA TRP A 72 -7.75 -21.90 2.22
C TRP A 72 -7.06 -21.53 3.54
N ALA A 73 -5.90 -20.86 3.45
CA ALA A 73 -5.19 -20.38 4.63
C ALA A 73 -5.96 -19.30 5.39
N GLY A 74 -6.75 -18.49 4.69
CA GLY A 74 -7.67 -17.52 5.28
C GLY A 74 -8.78 -18.21 6.07
N ILE A 75 -9.42 -19.25 5.50
CA ILE A 75 -10.46 -20.05 6.19
C ILE A 75 -9.89 -20.71 7.45
N ALA A 76 -8.72 -21.35 7.36
CA ALA A 76 -8.08 -21.95 8.52
C ALA A 76 -7.75 -20.90 9.60
N HIS A 77 -7.30 -19.70 9.19
CA HIS A 77 -7.05 -18.59 10.12
C HIS A 77 -8.34 -18.07 10.75
N PHE A 78 -9.44 -18.02 10.02
CA PHE A 78 -10.75 -17.64 10.56
C PHE A 78 -11.16 -18.54 11.73
N PHE A 79 -11.10 -19.85 11.55
CA PHE A 79 -11.42 -20.78 12.64
C PHE A 79 -10.44 -20.66 13.82
N THR A 80 -9.16 -20.41 13.54
CA THR A 80 -8.17 -20.18 14.60
C THR A 80 -8.47 -18.89 15.38
N PHE A 81 -8.79 -17.80 14.69
CA PHE A 81 -9.09 -16.49 15.30
C PHE A 81 -10.37 -16.55 16.15
N TYR A 82 -11.47 -17.00 15.59
CA TYR A 82 -12.73 -17.09 16.33
C TYR A 82 -12.69 -18.18 17.38
N GLY A 83 -11.99 -19.29 17.11
CA GLY A 83 -11.71 -20.32 18.10
C GLY A 83 -10.96 -19.78 19.29
N PHE A 84 -9.91 -18.96 19.06
CA PHE A 84 -9.20 -18.28 20.13
C PHE A 84 -10.15 -17.44 21.00
N LEU A 85 -11.02 -16.60 20.41
CA LEU A 85 -11.96 -15.75 21.15
C LEU A 85 -12.96 -16.57 21.98
N VAL A 86 -13.51 -17.64 21.43
CA VAL A 86 -14.48 -18.51 22.10
C VAL A 86 -13.82 -19.29 23.25
N ILE A 87 -12.63 -19.85 22.98
CA ILE A 87 -11.92 -20.69 23.97
C ILE A 87 -11.37 -19.84 25.13
N GLN A 88 -11.04 -18.55 24.89
CA GLN A 88 -10.67 -17.65 25.98
C GLN A 88 -11.75 -17.54 27.05
N VAL A 89 -13.04 -17.57 26.69
CA VAL A 89 -14.14 -17.54 27.67
C VAL A 89 -14.08 -18.78 28.57
N THR A 90 -13.92 -19.96 27.99
CA THR A 90 -13.86 -21.22 28.79
C THR A 90 -12.58 -21.31 29.62
N THR A 91 -11.47 -20.80 29.07
CA THR A 91 -10.17 -20.73 29.78
C THR A 91 -10.25 -19.77 30.99
N LEU A 92 -10.89 -18.61 30.83
CA LEU A 92 -11.11 -17.68 31.96
C LEU A 92 -12.00 -18.29 33.05
N VAL A 93 -13.05 -19.03 32.64
CA VAL A 93 -13.87 -19.80 33.61
C VAL A 93 -13.02 -20.85 34.34
N LEU A 94 -12.14 -21.55 33.63
CA LEU A 94 -11.24 -22.55 34.22
C LEU A 94 -10.27 -21.94 35.24
N PHE A 95 -9.68 -20.76 34.94
CA PHE A 95 -8.87 -20.01 35.90
C PHE A 95 -9.70 -19.52 37.09
N ALA A 96 -10.89 -18.98 36.86
CA ALA A 96 -11.76 -18.52 37.93
C ALA A 96 -12.18 -19.68 38.88
N GLN A 97 -12.47 -20.84 38.34
CA GLN A 97 -12.74 -22.05 39.13
C GLN A 97 -11.51 -22.52 39.92
N GLY A 98 -10.33 -22.38 39.34
CA GLY A 98 -9.05 -22.65 40.01
C GLY A 98 -8.76 -21.73 41.18
N LEU A 99 -9.12 -20.45 41.08
CA LEU A 99 -8.99 -19.44 42.14
C LEU A 99 -10.08 -19.55 43.19
N PHE A 100 -11.28 -19.89 42.77
CA PHE A 100 -12.50 -19.99 43.62
C PHE A 100 -13.13 -21.37 43.44
N PRO A 101 -12.61 -22.41 44.11
CA PRO A 101 -13.18 -23.76 44.04
C PRO A 101 -14.68 -23.75 44.40
N GLY A 102 -15.49 -24.31 43.52
CA GLY A 102 -16.98 -24.28 43.65
C GLY A 102 -17.65 -23.11 42.92
N LEU A 103 -16.92 -22.22 42.25
CA LEU A 103 -17.50 -21.20 41.41
C LEU A 103 -18.26 -21.85 40.23
N HIS A 104 -19.54 -21.56 40.17
CA HIS A 104 -20.40 -21.90 39.04
C HIS A 104 -20.71 -20.66 38.23
N VAL A 105 -20.44 -20.74 36.92
CA VAL A 105 -20.71 -19.62 36.00
C VAL A 105 -21.92 -20.00 35.15
N PRO A 106 -23.10 -19.40 35.41
CA PRO A 106 -24.33 -19.68 34.64
C PRO A 106 -24.07 -19.46 33.14
N PHE A 107 -24.79 -20.20 32.29
CA PHE A 107 -24.69 -20.20 30.83
C PHE A 107 -23.44 -20.87 30.29
N PHE A 108 -22.24 -20.47 30.71
CA PHE A 108 -20.98 -21.03 30.17
C PHE A 108 -20.68 -22.46 30.69
N GLY A 109 -21.27 -22.85 31.83
CA GLY A 109 -21.12 -24.19 32.41
C GLY A 109 -22.19 -25.18 31.96
N ASP A 110 -23.47 -24.72 31.74
CA ASP A 110 -24.64 -25.61 31.66
C ASP A 110 -25.39 -25.52 30.34
N ASN A 111 -25.23 -24.47 29.55
CA ASN A 111 -25.98 -24.30 28.32
C ASN A 111 -25.59 -25.32 27.25
N PRO A 112 -26.47 -26.24 26.84
CA PRO A 112 -26.16 -27.30 25.89
C PRO A 112 -25.64 -26.78 24.55
N GLY A 113 -26.24 -25.70 24.04
CA GLY A 113 -25.80 -25.06 22.80
C GLY A 113 -24.36 -24.50 22.89
N TRP A 114 -24.01 -23.87 24.02
CA TRP A 114 -22.66 -23.38 24.27
C TRP A 114 -21.67 -24.54 24.39
N LEU A 115 -22.00 -25.58 25.10
CA LEU A 115 -21.12 -26.75 25.28
C LEU A 115 -20.82 -27.44 23.95
N LEU A 116 -21.82 -27.65 23.10
CA LEU A 116 -21.68 -28.18 21.74
C LEU A 116 -20.81 -27.23 20.88
N PHE A 117 -21.08 -25.94 20.94
CA PHE A 117 -20.37 -24.94 20.16
C PHE A 117 -18.88 -24.92 20.49
N VAL A 118 -18.51 -24.93 21.76
CA VAL A 118 -17.09 -24.97 22.20
C VAL A 118 -16.43 -26.27 21.77
N ASP A 119 -17.06 -27.41 21.92
CA ASP A 119 -16.51 -28.71 21.54
C ASP A 119 -16.26 -28.80 20.03
N MET A 120 -17.20 -28.32 19.22
CA MET A 120 -17.06 -28.20 17.76
C MET A 120 -15.91 -27.25 17.36
N ILE A 121 -15.81 -26.09 18.00
CA ILE A 121 -14.76 -25.10 17.71
C ILE A 121 -13.38 -25.65 18.05
N GLN A 122 -13.22 -26.35 19.17
CA GLN A 122 -11.94 -27.00 19.52
C GLN A 122 -11.50 -27.98 18.42
N PHE A 123 -12.42 -28.79 17.91
CA PHE A 123 -12.14 -29.70 16.81
C PHE A 123 -11.77 -28.96 15.51
N LEU A 124 -12.52 -27.93 15.12
CA LEU A 124 -12.25 -27.15 13.93
C LEU A 124 -10.87 -26.43 14.01
N VAL A 125 -10.48 -25.95 15.19
CA VAL A 125 -9.14 -25.40 15.41
C VAL A 125 -8.06 -26.47 15.23
N LEU A 126 -8.27 -27.70 15.72
CA LEU A 126 -7.32 -28.79 15.47
C LEU A 126 -7.16 -29.11 13.98
N VAL A 127 -8.26 -29.11 13.21
CA VAL A 127 -8.21 -29.28 11.75
C VAL A 127 -7.45 -28.13 11.09
N ALA A 128 -7.66 -26.89 11.55
CA ALA A 128 -6.90 -25.74 11.08
C ALA A 128 -5.40 -25.87 11.39
N MET A 129 -5.03 -26.32 12.60
CA MET A 129 -3.63 -26.57 12.97
C MET A 129 -3.01 -27.67 12.10
N ALA A 130 -3.69 -28.78 11.86
CA ALA A 130 -3.22 -29.83 10.94
C ALA A 130 -2.97 -29.28 9.54
N SER A 131 -3.86 -28.42 9.03
CA SER A 131 -3.70 -27.71 7.77
C SER A 131 -2.47 -26.81 7.73
N PHE A 132 -2.19 -26.09 8.82
CA PHE A 132 -1.00 -25.25 8.91
C PHE A 132 0.30 -26.05 9.07
N PHE A 133 0.27 -27.20 9.78
CA PHE A 133 1.40 -28.13 9.79
C PHE A 133 1.68 -28.68 8.39
N TRP A 134 0.65 -29.15 7.68
CA TRP A 134 0.77 -29.60 6.31
C TRP A 134 1.41 -28.55 5.41
N ARG A 135 0.95 -27.31 5.55
CA ARG A 135 1.44 -26.20 4.77
C ARG A 135 2.91 -25.89 5.03
N ARG A 136 3.41 -26.04 6.26
CA ARG A 136 4.81 -25.78 6.61
C ARG A 136 5.73 -26.95 6.34
N LEU A 137 5.25 -28.17 6.50
CA LEU A 137 6.09 -29.37 6.38
C LEU A 137 6.10 -29.95 4.96
N VAL A 138 4.96 -29.82 4.24
CA VAL A 138 4.77 -30.44 2.92
C VAL A 138 4.78 -29.42 1.79
N THR A 139 3.89 -28.43 1.78
CA THR A 139 3.77 -27.51 0.64
C THR A 139 4.80 -26.37 0.63
N ARG A 140 5.37 -26.02 1.77
CA ARG A 140 6.50 -25.07 1.97
C ARG A 140 6.50 -23.88 1.02
N PRO A 141 5.50 -22.96 1.05
CA PRO A 141 5.52 -21.80 0.18
C PRO A 141 6.75 -20.92 0.46
N GLU A 142 7.51 -20.55 -0.56
CA GLU A 142 8.77 -19.76 -0.47
C GLU A 142 8.65 -18.48 0.38
N ARG A 143 7.47 -17.82 0.36
CA ARG A 143 7.23 -16.60 1.13
C ARG A 143 7.20 -16.80 2.65
N LEU A 144 7.01 -18.04 3.13
CA LEU A 144 6.99 -18.33 4.56
C LEU A 144 8.41 -18.59 5.07
N THR A 145 8.76 -17.93 6.15
CA THR A 145 10.02 -18.19 6.84
C THR A 145 9.87 -19.48 7.64
N ASP A 146 10.75 -20.45 7.39
CA ASP A 146 10.85 -21.64 8.24
C ASP A 146 11.46 -21.27 9.58
N SER A 147 10.68 -21.39 10.66
CA SER A 147 11.15 -21.12 12.00
C SER A 147 10.60 -22.16 12.99
N LEU A 148 11.47 -22.62 13.90
CA LEU A 148 11.08 -23.50 15.02
C LEU A 148 9.99 -22.84 15.88
N GLY A 149 10.02 -21.50 16.03
CA GLY A 149 9.00 -20.75 16.76
C GLY A 149 7.61 -20.90 16.15
N ALA A 150 7.52 -20.97 14.81
CA ALA A 150 6.23 -21.16 14.14
C ALA A 150 5.67 -22.57 14.37
N LEU A 151 6.51 -23.61 14.36
CA LEU A 151 6.10 -24.98 14.70
C LEU A 151 5.73 -25.09 16.18
N GLY A 152 6.50 -24.43 17.05
CA GLY A 152 6.22 -24.39 18.49
C GLY A 152 4.83 -23.82 18.81
N ILE A 153 4.42 -22.76 18.13
CA ILE A 153 3.08 -22.18 18.32
C ILE A 153 1.98 -23.12 17.83
N LEU A 154 2.13 -23.70 16.63
CA LEU A 154 1.15 -24.68 16.13
C LEU A 154 1.00 -25.85 17.10
N THR A 155 2.11 -26.32 17.66
CA THR A 155 2.13 -27.38 18.69
C THR A 155 1.43 -26.91 19.97
N ALA A 156 1.74 -25.72 20.48
CA ALA A 156 1.13 -25.18 21.69
C ALA A 156 -0.39 -25.04 21.56
N ILE A 157 -0.88 -24.48 20.42
CA ILE A 157 -2.32 -24.35 20.16
C ILE A 157 -2.97 -25.75 20.06
N SER A 158 -2.30 -26.70 19.39
CA SER A 158 -2.83 -28.08 19.31
C SER A 158 -2.92 -28.74 20.68
N LEU A 159 -1.90 -28.57 21.53
CA LEU A 159 -1.90 -29.08 22.90
C LEU A 159 -2.96 -28.44 23.79
N LEU A 160 -3.23 -27.13 23.61
CA LEU A 160 -4.34 -26.45 24.30
C LEU A 160 -5.69 -27.06 23.92
N MET A 161 -5.94 -27.29 22.62
CA MET A 161 -7.18 -27.91 22.17
C MET A 161 -7.31 -29.35 22.71
N LEU A 162 -6.25 -30.15 22.59
CA LEU A 162 -6.26 -31.54 23.05
C LEU A 162 -6.44 -31.63 24.56
N SER A 163 -5.71 -30.81 25.35
CA SER A 163 -5.86 -30.79 26.80
C SER A 163 -7.28 -30.40 27.24
N GLY A 164 -7.90 -29.43 26.53
CA GLY A 164 -9.30 -29.07 26.76
C GLY A 164 -10.27 -30.26 26.53
N LEU A 165 -10.10 -30.98 25.41
CA LEU A 165 -10.92 -32.18 25.11
C LEU A 165 -10.69 -33.32 26.13
N VAL A 166 -9.45 -33.51 26.56
CA VAL A 166 -9.09 -34.51 27.61
C VAL A 166 -9.76 -34.15 28.94
N LEU A 167 -9.67 -32.87 29.34
CA LEU A 167 -10.31 -32.39 30.58
C LEU A 167 -11.80 -32.69 30.59
N GLN A 168 -12.49 -32.30 29.53
CA GLN A 168 -13.94 -32.49 29.42
C GLN A 168 -14.30 -33.96 29.29
N GLY A 169 -13.57 -34.73 28.47
CA GLY A 169 -13.81 -36.17 28.30
C GLY A 169 -13.70 -36.98 29.57
N ILE A 170 -12.71 -36.69 30.41
CA ILE A 170 -12.53 -37.35 31.71
C ILE A 170 -13.65 -36.94 32.70
N ARG A 171 -14.05 -35.65 32.73
CA ARG A 171 -15.16 -35.20 33.58
C ARG A 171 -16.48 -35.89 33.21
N ILE A 172 -16.72 -36.15 31.92
CA ILE A 172 -17.87 -36.94 31.45
C ILE A 172 -17.79 -38.40 31.97
N ASN A 173 -16.61 -39.03 31.83
CA ASN A 173 -16.43 -40.42 32.32
C ASN A 173 -16.67 -40.56 33.81
N LEU A 174 -16.28 -39.53 34.59
CA LEU A 174 -16.46 -39.51 36.05
C LEU A 174 -17.84 -39.05 36.50
N GLY A 175 -18.75 -38.64 35.55
CA GLY A 175 -20.12 -38.21 35.84
C GLY A 175 -20.23 -36.76 36.35
N ASP A 176 -19.16 -35.98 36.26
CA ASP A 176 -19.11 -34.55 36.69
C ASP A 176 -19.67 -33.58 35.64
N GLU A 177 -19.86 -34.05 34.39
CA GLU A 177 -20.33 -33.22 33.23
C GLU A 177 -21.32 -34.03 32.39
N PRO A 178 -22.36 -33.38 31.79
CA PRO A 178 -23.25 -34.03 30.89
C PRO A 178 -22.57 -34.43 29.56
N ALA A 179 -22.80 -35.65 29.12
CA ALA A 179 -22.20 -36.20 27.89
C ALA A 179 -22.92 -35.70 26.62
N GLU A 180 -24.18 -35.37 26.68
CA GLU A 180 -25.10 -35.27 25.53
C GLU A 180 -24.69 -34.24 24.45
N TRP A 181 -23.89 -33.26 24.81
CA TRP A 181 -23.57 -32.10 23.95
C TRP A 181 -22.10 -31.94 23.65
N ARG A 182 -21.27 -32.98 23.85
CA ARG A 182 -19.80 -32.90 23.70
C ARG A 182 -19.21 -34.09 22.90
N PRO A 183 -19.55 -34.27 21.61
CA PRO A 183 -19.18 -35.47 20.85
C PRO A 183 -17.70 -35.70 20.73
N PHE A 184 -16.88 -34.67 20.57
CA PHE A 184 -15.43 -34.81 20.46
C PHE A 184 -14.75 -35.05 21.82
N SER A 185 -15.22 -34.41 22.87
CA SER A 185 -14.77 -34.68 24.24
C SER A 185 -15.12 -36.12 24.65
N ILE A 186 -16.29 -36.66 24.30
CA ILE A 186 -16.65 -38.08 24.51
C ILE A 186 -15.67 -39.00 23.76
N ALA A 187 -15.42 -38.70 22.47
CA ALA A 187 -14.49 -39.52 21.66
C ALA A 187 -13.09 -39.58 22.28
N VAL A 188 -12.58 -38.43 22.76
CA VAL A 188 -11.28 -38.39 23.46
C VAL A 188 -11.37 -39.04 24.82
N GLY A 189 -12.44 -38.82 25.61
CA GLY A 189 -12.70 -39.44 26.92
C GLY A 189 -12.76 -40.96 26.85
N SER A 190 -13.32 -41.53 25.77
CA SER A 190 -13.40 -42.99 25.58
C SER A 190 -12.04 -43.71 25.60
N LEU A 191 -10.94 -43.01 25.25
CA LEU A 191 -9.57 -43.54 25.32
C LEU A 191 -9.12 -43.84 26.76
N PHE A 192 -9.75 -43.19 27.73
CA PHE A 192 -9.46 -43.30 29.17
C PHE A 192 -10.52 -44.10 29.95
N ALA A 193 -11.65 -44.46 29.33
CA ALA A 193 -12.78 -45.10 30.01
C ALA A 193 -12.44 -46.43 30.68
N GLY A 194 -11.38 -47.15 30.20
CA GLY A 194 -10.89 -48.38 30.78
C GLY A 194 -10.01 -48.24 32.00
N LEU A 195 -9.64 -47.01 32.38
CA LEU A 195 -8.77 -46.74 33.54
C LEU A 195 -9.60 -46.63 34.83
N SER A 196 -8.93 -46.90 35.98
CA SER A 196 -9.58 -46.70 37.30
C SER A 196 -9.95 -45.21 37.50
N PRO A 197 -10.98 -44.90 38.31
CA PRO A 197 -11.39 -43.51 38.63
C PRO A 197 -10.21 -42.68 39.19
N ASP A 198 -9.34 -43.27 40.01
CA ASP A 198 -8.17 -42.57 40.55
C ASP A 198 -7.15 -42.22 39.46
N ALA A 199 -6.90 -43.12 38.50
CA ALA A 199 -6.03 -42.84 37.35
C ALA A 199 -6.62 -41.75 36.44
N GLN A 200 -7.92 -41.78 36.20
CA GLN A 200 -8.61 -40.73 35.45
C GLN A 200 -8.52 -39.38 36.16
N THR A 201 -8.72 -39.33 37.48
CA THR A 201 -8.58 -38.12 38.30
C THR A 201 -7.15 -37.57 38.26
N PHE A 202 -6.13 -38.44 38.31
CA PHE A 202 -4.74 -38.01 38.16
C PHE A 202 -4.45 -37.42 36.80
N ILE A 203 -4.86 -38.08 35.72
CA ILE A 203 -4.68 -37.58 34.34
C ILE A 203 -5.43 -36.24 34.15
N HIS A 204 -6.65 -36.11 34.70
CA HIS A 204 -7.38 -34.84 34.72
C HIS A 204 -6.59 -33.72 35.38
N GLY A 205 -5.99 -33.97 36.55
CA GLY A 205 -5.14 -33.02 37.26
C GLY A 205 -3.93 -32.59 36.44
N VAL A 206 -3.22 -33.53 35.80
CA VAL A 206 -2.11 -33.26 34.91
C VAL A 206 -2.55 -32.42 33.71
N ALA A 207 -3.63 -32.80 33.05
CA ALA A 207 -4.16 -32.06 31.89
C ALA A 207 -4.60 -30.64 32.27
N TYR A 208 -5.20 -30.45 33.45
CA TYR A 208 -5.62 -29.15 33.97
C TYR A 208 -4.43 -28.21 34.13
N PHE A 209 -3.38 -28.63 34.85
CA PHE A 209 -2.20 -27.79 35.05
C PHE A 209 -1.44 -27.58 33.73
N ALA A 210 -1.32 -28.61 32.89
CA ALA A 210 -0.70 -28.48 31.58
C ALA A 210 -1.43 -27.42 30.73
N HIS A 211 -2.78 -27.47 30.69
CA HIS A 211 -3.58 -26.47 29.96
C HIS A 211 -3.32 -25.05 30.48
N LEU A 212 -3.40 -24.84 31.80
CA LEU A 212 -3.23 -23.51 32.38
C LEU A 212 -1.79 -23.00 32.24
N PHE A 213 -0.77 -23.84 32.41
CA PHE A 213 0.61 -23.43 32.21
C PHE A 213 0.95 -23.14 30.76
N ILE A 214 0.39 -23.87 29.80
CA ILE A 214 0.53 -23.54 28.37
C ILE A 214 -0.10 -22.16 28.08
N VAL A 215 -1.28 -21.85 28.64
CA VAL A 215 -1.91 -20.53 28.48
C VAL A 215 -1.06 -19.41 29.08
N LEU A 216 -0.55 -19.59 30.30
CA LEU A 216 0.29 -18.60 30.97
C LEU A 216 1.63 -18.41 30.23
N TRP A 217 2.25 -19.50 29.77
CA TRP A 217 3.42 -19.43 28.90
C TRP A 217 3.12 -18.70 27.59
N PHE A 218 1.99 -19.01 26.96
CA PHE A 218 1.58 -18.37 25.71
C PHE A 218 1.33 -16.87 25.89
N LEU A 219 0.76 -16.44 27.01
CA LEU A 219 0.59 -15.04 27.36
C LEU A 219 1.93 -14.29 27.35
N VAL A 220 2.96 -14.86 27.98
CA VAL A 220 4.32 -14.30 27.98
C VAL A 220 4.94 -14.37 26.59
N PHE A 221 4.76 -15.49 25.89
CA PHE A 221 5.35 -15.72 24.57
C PHE A 221 4.82 -14.77 23.49
N ILE A 222 3.55 -14.39 23.53
CA ILE A 222 2.92 -13.48 22.56
C ILE A 222 3.75 -12.19 22.41
N VAL A 223 4.18 -11.57 23.50
CA VAL A 223 4.86 -10.26 23.49
C VAL A 223 6.31 -10.30 22.99
N TYR A 224 6.87 -11.51 22.76
CA TYR A 224 8.20 -11.72 22.16
C TYR A 224 8.15 -12.34 20.76
N SER A 225 6.96 -12.54 20.21
CA SER A 225 6.81 -13.28 18.97
C SER A 225 5.94 -12.51 17.97
N LYS A 226 5.96 -12.96 16.70
CA LYS A 226 5.07 -12.46 15.66
C LYS A 226 3.57 -12.57 15.99
N HIS A 227 3.19 -13.25 17.08
CA HIS A 227 1.81 -13.36 17.56
C HIS A 227 1.37 -12.12 18.35
N LEU A 228 2.27 -11.18 18.62
CA LEU A 228 1.93 -9.85 19.13
C LEU A 228 0.85 -9.15 18.27
N HIS A 229 0.74 -9.52 16.98
CA HIS A 229 -0.32 -9.03 16.10
C HIS A 229 -1.74 -9.31 16.62
N ILE A 230 -1.94 -10.30 17.49
CA ILE A 230 -3.24 -10.58 18.16
C ILE A 230 -3.73 -9.31 18.89
N LEU A 231 -2.81 -8.56 19.48
CA LEU A 231 -3.10 -7.31 20.19
C LEU A 231 -2.94 -6.09 19.25
N THR A 232 -1.84 -6.03 18.52
CA THR A 232 -1.45 -4.83 17.76
C THR A 232 -2.20 -4.69 16.44
N SER A 233 -2.76 -5.75 15.83
CA SER A 233 -3.49 -5.62 14.56
C SER A 233 -4.74 -4.76 14.68
N ILE A 234 -5.45 -4.81 15.82
CA ILE A 234 -6.61 -3.96 16.08
C ILE A 234 -6.19 -2.50 16.07
N LEU A 235 -5.12 -2.17 16.82
CA LEU A 235 -4.56 -0.82 16.87
C LEU A 235 -4.04 -0.39 15.50
N ASN A 236 -3.33 -1.27 14.81
CA ASN A 236 -2.70 -0.96 13.53
C ASN A 236 -3.72 -0.66 12.43
N VAL A 237 -4.83 -1.39 12.39
CA VAL A 237 -5.96 -1.14 11.47
C VAL A 237 -6.74 0.10 11.89
N PHE A 238 -7.01 0.29 13.20
CA PHE A 238 -7.72 1.46 13.70
C PHE A 238 -6.97 2.76 13.38
N PHE A 239 -5.65 2.79 13.59
CA PHE A 239 -4.82 3.96 13.34
C PHE A 239 -4.21 4.02 11.94
N TYR A 240 -4.78 3.28 10.97
CA TYR A 240 -4.40 3.41 9.57
C TYR A 240 -4.58 4.83 9.05
N ASP A 241 -3.71 5.26 8.11
CA ASP A 241 -3.80 6.59 7.52
C ASP A 241 -5.04 6.70 6.63
N LEU A 242 -5.92 7.64 6.98
CA LEU A 242 -7.17 7.91 6.24
C LEU A 242 -7.04 9.03 5.22
N THR A 243 -5.86 9.64 5.07
CA THR A 243 -5.61 10.59 3.98
C THR A 243 -5.77 9.90 2.63
N PRO A 244 -6.06 10.63 1.55
CA PRO A 244 -6.15 10.03 0.22
C PRO A 244 -4.93 9.13 -0.06
N LYS A 245 -5.15 7.91 -0.56
CA LYS A 245 -4.08 6.92 -0.79
C LYS A 245 -2.95 7.48 -1.66
N GLY A 246 -3.27 8.47 -2.50
CA GLY A 246 -2.34 9.14 -3.40
C GLY A 246 -1.51 10.24 -2.77
N ALA A 247 -1.87 10.73 -1.60
CA ALA A 247 -1.16 11.81 -0.94
C ALA A 247 0.09 11.30 -0.21
N MET A 248 1.26 11.77 -0.59
CA MET A 248 2.45 11.70 0.26
C MET A 248 2.40 12.82 1.29
N LYS A 249 2.89 12.54 2.52
CA LYS A 249 3.00 13.59 3.53
C LYS A 249 4.11 14.56 3.15
N PRO A 250 3.84 15.87 3.11
CA PRO A 250 4.87 16.87 2.85
C PRO A 250 5.76 17.05 4.08
N ILE A 251 6.99 17.50 3.85
CA ILE A 251 7.82 18.12 4.88
C ILE A 251 7.56 19.62 4.76
N THR A 252 6.67 20.16 5.60
CA THR A 252 6.21 21.55 5.51
C THR A 252 7.16 22.57 6.16
N ASP A 253 8.07 22.09 6.99
CA ASP A 253 8.99 22.86 7.80
C ASP A 253 10.45 22.66 7.38
N ILE A 254 10.72 22.59 6.06
CA ILE A 254 12.05 22.29 5.53
C ILE A 254 13.09 23.32 6.01
N GLU A 255 12.81 24.61 5.85
CA GLU A 255 13.73 25.70 6.24
C GLU A 255 13.99 25.68 7.75
N GLU A 256 12.93 25.58 8.58
CA GLU A 256 13.04 25.48 10.03
C GLU A 256 13.83 24.23 10.46
N ARG A 257 13.69 23.10 9.76
CA ARG A 257 14.49 21.90 10.01
C ARG A 257 15.96 22.10 9.71
N ILE A 258 16.27 22.78 8.60
CA ILE A 258 17.66 23.12 8.24
C ILE A 258 18.26 24.04 9.30
N GLU A 259 17.57 25.12 9.69
CA GLU A 259 18.05 26.07 10.71
C GLU A 259 18.28 25.42 12.07
N ASN A 260 17.45 24.44 12.44
CA ASN A 260 17.53 23.72 13.72
C ASN A 260 18.29 22.40 13.65
N GLU A 261 19.01 22.12 12.56
CA GLU A 261 19.76 20.87 12.34
C GLU A 261 18.91 19.59 12.54
N ARG A 262 17.59 19.68 12.23
CA ARG A 262 16.69 18.54 12.33
C ARG A 262 16.70 17.73 11.03
N THR A 263 16.47 16.43 11.15
CA THR A 263 16.49 15.48 10.05
C THR A 263 15.48 15.80 8.95
N LEU A 264 15.91 15.79 7.69
CA LEU A 264 15.05 15.89 6.51
C LEU A 264 14.70 14.49 6.00
N GLY A 265 13.60 13.94 6.49
CA GLY A 265 13.17 12.57 6.17
C GLY A 265 13.34 11.62 7.35
N VAL A 266 13.79 10.38 7.10
CA VAL A 266 13.94 9.32 8.10
C VAL A 266 15.38 8.81 8.10
N ALA A 267 16.16 9.20 9.11
CA ALA A 267 17.52 8.70 9.37
C ALA A 267 17.54 7.65 10.49
N SER A 268 16.61 7.76 11.44
CA SER A 268 16.58 6.96 12.67
C SER A 268 15.14 6.58 13.07
N ILE A 269 15.01 5.75 14.10
CA ILE A 269 13.70 5.37 14.65
C ILE A 269 12.91 6.57 15.20
N LYS A 270 13.57 7.64 15.62
CA LYS A 270 12.92 8.85 16.16
C LYS A 270 12.23 9.70 15.08
N ASP A 271 12.67 9.56 13.83
CA ASP A 271 12.08 10.27 12.70
C ASP A 271 10.83 9.56 12.17
N LEU A 272 10.65 8.29 12.53
CA LEU A 272 9.43 7.53 12.25
C LEU A 272 8.29 7.98 13.16
N GLY A 273 7.06 7.93 12.67
CA GLY A 273 5.90 8.12 13.52
C GLY A 273 5.69 6.95 14.49
N TRP A 274 5.07 7.19 15.67
CA TRP A 274 4.76 6.13 16.61
C TRP A 274 4.01 4.95 15.95
N LYS A 275 3.11 5.23 15.00
CA LYS A 275 2.39 4.19 14.24
C LYS A 275 3.33 3.39 13.33
N ASP A 276 4.35 4.03 12.76
CA ASP A 276 5.34 3.35 11.94
C ASP A 276 6.16 2.35 12.75
N LEU A 277 6.44 2.67 14.02
CA LEU A 277 7.09 1.77 14.96
C LEU A 277 6.16 0.61 15.38
N VAL A 278 4.86 0.88 15.58
CA VAL A 278 3.86 -0.17 15.82
C VAL A 278 3.72 -1.11 14.61
N ASP A 279 3.84 -0.60 13.37
CA ASP A 279 3.84 -1.42 12.16
C ASP A 279 4.90 -2.54 12.22
N THR A 280 6.10 -2.22 12.70
CA THR A 280 7.22 -3.17 12.75
C THR A 280 6.89 -4.38 13.61
N VAL A 281 6.36 -4.15 14.82
CA VAL A 281 6.00 -5.22 15.76
C VAL A 281 4.66 -5.90 15.45
N THR A 282 3.88 -5.34 14.52
CA THR A 282 2.62 -5.95 14.05
C THR A 282 2.83 -6.95 12.90
N CYS A 283 4.01 -6.98 12.29
CA CYS A 283 4.30 -7.84 11.15
C CYS A 283 4.11 -9.32 11.49
N THR A 284 3.24 -10.01 10.75
CA THR A 284 2.93 -11.44 10.93
C THR A 284 3.87 -12.36 10.15
N GLU A 285 4.85 -11.83 9.45
CA GLU A 285 5.78 -12.54 8.55
C GLU A 285 5.08 -13.41 7.49
N CYS A 286 3.83 -13.09 7.14
CA CYS A 286 3.05 -13.91 6.21
C CYS A 286 3.54 -13.88 4.76
N GLY A 287 4.39 -12.91 4.39
CA GLY A 287 5.04 -12.78 3.09
C GLY A 287 4.15 -12.36 1.92
N ARG A 288 2.89 -11.98 2.16
CA ARG A 288 1.97 -11.54 1.09
C ARG A 288 2.44 -10.27 0.39
N CYS A 289 3.06 -9.34 1.12
CA CYS A 289 3.67 -8.13 0.57
C CYS A 289 4.86 -8.47 -0.36
N GLN A 290 5.63 -9.51 -0.05
CA GLN A 290 6.73 -10.03 -0.85
C GLN A 290 6.20 -10.64 -2.17
N ASP A 291 5.18 -11.52 -2.11
CA ASP A 291 4.54 -12.10 -3.30
C ASP A 291 3.90 -11.06 -4.23
N ALA A 292 3.57 -9.89 -3.70
CA ALA A 292 2.97 -8.79 -4.48
C ALA A 292 4.01 -7.80 -5.02
N CYS A 293 5.25 -7.85 -4.53
CA CYS A 293 6.27 -6.85 -4.85
C CYS A 293 6.93 -7.14 -6.21
N PRO A 294 6.86 -6.21 -7.18
CA PRO A 294 7.50 -6.41 -8.48
C PRO A 294 9.03 -6.47 -8.36
N ALA A 295 9.64 -5.74 -7.41
CA ALA A 295 11.08 -5.80 -7.17
C ALA A 295 11.51 -7.20 -6.72
N TRP A 296 10.84 -7.78 -5.71
CA TRP A 296 11.13 -9.13 -5.24
C TRP A 296 10.95 -10.18 -6.35
N LEU A 297 9.85 -10.09 -7.10
CA LEU A 297 9.55 -11.03 -8.18
C LEU A 297 10.51 -10.94 -9.37
N THR A 298 11.42 -9.98 -9.38
CA THR A 298 12.44 -9.77 -10.39
C THR A 298 13.84 -9.78 -9.81
N ASP A 299 14.05 -10.47 -8.68
CA ASP A 299 15.34 -10.76 -8.07
C ASP A 299 16.12 -9.50 -7.63
N LYS A 300 15.39 -8.41 -7.29
CA LYS A 300 15.98 -7.20 -6.72
C LYS A 300 16.04 -7.29 -5.19
N PRO A 301 16.94 -6.56 -4.53
CA PRO A 301 17.18 -6.71 -3.09
C PRO A 301 16.01 -6.31 -2.19
N LEU A 302 14.97 -5.65 -2.73
CA LEU A 302 13.80 -5.24 -1.94
C LEU A 302 12.82 -6.39 -1.71
N SER A 303 12.78 -6.92 -0.49
CA SER A 303 11.64 -7.63 0.07
C SER A 303 10.90 -6.71 1.04
N PRO A 304 9.62 -6.34 0.81
CA PRO A 304 8.89 -5.53 1.77
C PRO A 304 8.72 -6.21 3.14
N LYS A 305 8.69 -7.53 3.18
CA LYS A 305 8.70 -8.29 4.45
C LYS A 305 10.02 -8.09 5.18
N LYS A 306 11.15 -8.30 4.48
CA LYS A 306 12.48 -8.16 5.10
C LYS A 306 12.70 -6.73 5.59
N LEU A 307 12.34 -5.72 4.80
CA LEU A 307 12.44 -4.31 5.20
C LEU A 307 11.75 -4.04 6.55
N ILE A 308 10.55 -4.59 6.77
CA ILE A 308 9.84 -4.38 8.05
C ILE A 308 10.49 -5.19 9.18
N LEU A 309 11.05 -6.36 8.90
CA LEU A 309 11.76 -7.17 9.91
C LEU A 309 13.09 -6.52 10.30
N ASP A 310 13.85 -6.01 9.34
CA ASP A 310 15.10 -5.27 9.60
C ASP A 310 14.82 -4.00 10.42
N LEU A 311 13.73 -3.27 10.09
CA LEU A 311 13.25 -2.15 10.91
C LEU A 311 12.84 -2.59 12.31
N GLN A 312 12.19 -3.74 12.48
CA GLN A 312 11.79 -4.28 13.78
C GLN A 312 13.02 -4.61 14.64
N GLU A 313 14.00 -5.27 14.03
CA GLU A 313 15.23 -5.68 14.73
C GLU A 313 15.99 -4.43 15.18
N HIS A 314 16.25 -3.49 14.28
CA HIS A 314 16.86 -2.21 14.62
C HIS A 314 16.05 -1.43 15.68
N PHE A 315 14.73 -1.38 15.57
CA PHE A 315 13.87 -0.71 16.55
C PHE A 315 14.00 -1.31 17.95
N LEU A 316 14.01 -2.63 18.05
CA LEU A 316 14.11 -3.31 19.36
C LEU A 316 15.52 -3.21 19.99
N GLU A 317 16.56 -3.01 19.18
CA GLU A 317 17.93 -2.77 19.64
C GLU A 317 18.17 -1.30 20.01
N ALA A 318 17.72 -0.35 19.17
CA ALA A 318 17.98 1.07 19.38
C ALA A 318 17.06 1.71 20.43
N ALA A 319 15.78 1.29 20.53
CA ALA A 319 14.82 1.94 21.42
C ALA A 319 15.21 1.96 22.89
N PRO A 320 15.77 0.88 23.49
CA PRO A 320 16.27 0.93 24.86
C PRO A 320 17.38 1.96 25.06
N LEU A 321 18.28 2.13 24.09
CA LEU A 321 19.39 3.07 24.16
C LEU A 321 18.88 4.52 24.04
N GLU A 322 17.94 4.77 23.12
CA GLU A 322 17.32 6.09 22.96
C GLU A 322 16.50 6.48 24.18
N LEU A 323 15.75 5.55 24.76
CA LEU A 323 15.00 5.80 26.00
C LEU A 323 15.93 6.17 27.16
N ALA A 324 17.08 5.53 27.25
CA ALA A 324 18.10 5.84 28.28
C ALA A 324 18.72 7.23 28.09
N ARG A 325 18.79 7.75 26.86
CA ARG A 325 19.29 9.10 26.55
C ARG A 325 18.28 10.18 26.97
N VAL A 326 16.98 9.91 26.81
CA VAL A 326 15.89 10.85 27.13
C VAL A 326 15.64 10.94 28.62
N ASP A 327 15.71 9.84 29.33
CA ASP A 327 15.31 9.76 30.76
C ASP A 327 16.50 9.44 31.67
N LYS A 328 17.01 10.47 32.34
CA LYS A 328 18.10 10.35 33.35
C LYS A 328 17.60 9.78 34.70
N LYS A 329 16.41 9.17 34.82
CA LYS A 329 15.74 8.88 36.09
C LYS A 329 15.38 7.40 36.27
N GLY A 330 15.97 6.81 37.36
CA GLY A 330 15.39 5.78 38.22
C GLY A 330 15.72 4.31 37.94
N PRO A 331 15.91 3.52 39.01
CA PRO A 331 16.29 2.09 38.93
C PRO A 331 15.22 1.18 38.31
N LEU A 332 13.93 1.55 38.33
CA LEU A 332 12.84 0.82 37.67
C LEU A 332 12.92 0.91 36.15
N GLN A 333 13.44 1.98 35.59
CA GLN A 333 13.68 2.15 34.17
C GLN A 333 14.91 1.37 33.70
N MET A 334 15.96 1.25 34.52
CA MET A 334 17.09 0.36 34.24
C MET A 334 16.65 -1.13 34.22
N LEU A 335 15.67 -1.51 35.04
CA LEU A 335 15.02 -2.81 35.00
C LEU A 335 14.29 -3.01 33.67
N ALA A 336 13.59 -1.98 33.20
CA ALA A 336 12.87 -1.96 31.93
C ALA A 336 13.82 -2.11 30.72
N MET A 337 15.07 -1.69 30.84
CA MET A 337 16.09 -1.77 29.80
C MET A 337 16.79 -3.13 29.73
N GLY A 338 16.41 -4.12 30.57
CA GLY A 338 17.00 -5.47 30.53
C GLY A 338 18.45 -5.55 31.05
N LYS A 339 18.94 -4.47 31.69
CA LYS A 339 20.29 -4.43 32.30
C LYS A 339 20.33 -4.91 33.77
N LEU A 340 19.57 -5.97 34.09
CA LEU A 340 19.78 -6.74 35.31
C LEU A 340 20.49 -8.05 34.97
N GLY A 341 21.75 -7.95 34.63
CA GLY A 341 22.62 -9.07 34.38
C GLY A 341 24.00 -8.53 34.07
N GLY A 342 24.77 -8.33 35.13
CA GLY A 342 26.11 -7.84 35.22
C GLY A 342 26.98 -8.00 34.01
N ALA A 343 27.52 -6.87 33.60
CA ALA A 343 28.93 -6.65 33.28
C ALA A 343 29.05 -5.15 33.01
N GLU A 344 29.66 -4.40 33.91
CA GLU A 344 30.44 -3.26 33.54
C GLU A 344 31.48 -3.76 32.52
N GLN A 345 31.13 -3.70 31.27
CA GLN A 345 32.13 -3.67 30.19
C GLN A 345 32.51 -2.22 30.00
N ASP A 346 33.52 -1.83 30.76
CA ASP A 346 34.45 -0.78 30.42
C ASP A 346 35.16 -1.24 29.14
N SER A 347 34.54 -1.08 28.02
CA SER A 347 35.14 -1.22 26.70
C SER A 347 34.99 0.14 26.02
N GLY A 348 36.06 0.92 26.11
CA GLY A 348 36.26 2.16 25.34
C GLY A 348 36.40 1.95 23.82
N ALA A 349 35.66 0.99 23.29
CA ALA A 349 35.29 0.87 21.90
C ALA A 349 33.78 1.10 21.86
N GLN A 350 33.36 2.32 21.54
CA GLN A 350 32.04 2.54 20.98
C GLN A 350 31.94 1.63 19.75
N ALA A 351 31.26 0.49 19.87
CA ALA A 351 30.81 -0.24 18.71
C ALA A 351 29.96 0.77 17.93
N GLU A 352 30.44 1.20 16.77
CA GLU A 352 29.68 2.09 15.89
C GLU A 352 28.36 1.40 15.61
N GLU A 353 27.29 1.94 16.19
CA GLU A 353 25.92 1.44 15.98
C GLU A 353 25.65 1.61 14.49
N LEU A 354 25.38 0.52 13.76
CA LEU A 354 25.11 0.58 12.34
C LEU A 354 23.91 1.50 12.09
N PRO A 355 24.05 2.51 11.21
CA PRO A 355 22.97 3.44 10.93
C PRO A 355 21.78 2.69 10.32
N LEU A 356 20.56 3.20 10.54
CA LEU A 356 19.35 2.64 9.96
C LEU A 356 19.47 2.56 8.43
N VAL A 357 19.85 3.68 7.80
CA VAL A 357 19.94 3.81 6.35
C VAL A 357 21.41 3.69 5.91
N GLY A 358 21.69 2.72 5.05
CA GLY A 358 23.04 2.36 4.62
C GLY A 358 23.73 1.33 5.51
N GLY A 359 23.15 1.00 6.66
CA GLY A 359 23.61 -0.07 7.56
C GLY A 359 22.57 -1.21 7.62
N TRP A 360 21.52 -1.04 8.39
CA TRP A 360 20.42 -2.03 8.47
C TRP A 360 19.62 -2.15 7.17
N ILE A 361 19.32 -1.03 6.54
CA ILE A 361 18.59 -0.97 5.27
C ILE A 361 19.52 -0.35 4.23
N MET A 362 19.96 -1.18 3.29
CA MET A 362 20.87 -0.77 2.22
C MET A 362 20.17 0.18 1.24
N ASP A 363 20.88 1.16 0.73
CA ASP A 363 20.38 2.15 -0.23
C ASP A 363 19.75 1.50 -1.45
N GLU A 364 20.37 0.46 -2.02
CA GLU A 364 19.88 -0.26 -3.19
C GLU A 364 18.51 -0.92 -2.94
N THR A 365 18.24 -1.37 -1.70
CA THR A 365 16.92 -1.86 -1.28
C THR A 365 15.87 -0.76 -1.44
N LEU A 366 16.19 0.45 -1.02
CA LEU A 366 15.31 1.61 -1.13
C LEU A 366 15.07 1.99 -2.60
N TRP A 367 16.12 2.05 -3.42
CA TRP A 367 16.04 2.41 -4.84
C TRP A 367 15.34 1.35 -5.69
N SER A 368 15.22 0.11 -5.22
CA SER A 368 14.46 -0.94 -5.89
C SER A 368 12.94 -0.74 -5.83
N CYS A 369 12.43 0.15 -4.98
CA CYS A 369 11.00 0.38 -4.81
C CYS A 369 10.42 1.24 -5.94
N THR A 370 9.35 0.73 -6.59
CA THR A 370 8.56 1.47 -7.60
C THR A 370 7.44 2.31 -6.99
N THR A 371 7.34 2.43 -5.69
CA THR A 371 6.24 3.11 -4.98
C THR A 371 4.83 2.68 -5.38
N CYS A 372 4.64 1.48 -5.94
CA CYS A 372 3.38 1.03 -6.53
C CYS A 372 2.28 0.62 -5.52
N ARG A 373 2.52 0.65 -4.21
CA ARG A 373 1.62 0.27 -3.09
C ARG A 373 1.13 -1.19 -3.08
N ALA A 374 1.60 -2.07 -3.96
CA ALA A 374 1.15 -3.46 -4.00
C ALA A 374 1.37 -4.22 -2.68
N CYS A 375 2.45 -3.90 -1.95
CA CYS A 375 2.74 -4.43 -0.62
C CYS A 375 1.73 -4.00 0.44
N MET A 376 1.28 -2.72 0.39
CA MET A 376 0.29 -2.17 1.33
C MET A 376 -1.10 -2.76 1.09
N GLU A 377 -1.50 -2.91 -0.19
CA GLU A 377 -2.77 -3.57 -0.55
C GLU A 377 -2.79 -5.06 -0.18
N ALA A 378 -1.64 -5.73 -0.24
CA ALA A 378 -1.53 -7.14 0.10
C ALA A 378 -1.45 -7.40 1.61
N CYS A 379 -1.16 -6.38 2.43
CA CYS A 379 -0.94 -6.55 3.88
C CYS A 379 -2.26 -6.72 4.64
N PRO A 380 -2.50 -7.85 5.33
CA PRO A 380 -3.73 -8.07 6.07
C PRO A 380 -3.83 -7.24 7.35
N VAL A 381 -2.71 -6.77 7.88
CA VAL A 381 -2.63 -5.97 9.11
C VAL A 381 -2.28 -4.50 8.86
N PHE A 382 -2.40 -4.02 7.61
CA PHE A 382 -2.32 -2.60 7.23
C PHE A 382 -0.99 -1.91 7.54
N ILE A 383 0.13 -2.59 7.31
CA ILE A 383 1.48 -1.99 7.41
C ILE A 383 1.70 -1.00 6.27
N GLU A 384 2.21 0.19 6.59
CA GLU A 384 2.46 1.29 5.67
C GLU A 384 3.92 1.28 5.19
N HIS A 385 4.27 0.43 4.20
CA HIS A 385 5.64 0.24 3.72
C HIS A 385 6.18 1.43 2.93
N VAL A 386 5.38 1.97 1.98
CA VAL A 386 5.84 3.00 1.04
C VAL A 386 6.22 4.31 1.73
N PRO A 387 5.46 4.84 2.71
CA PRO A 387 5.85 6.05 3.44
C PRO A 387 7.21 5.93 4.13
N LYS A 388 7.54 4.76 4.71
CA LYS A 388 8.84 4.51 5.33
C LYS A 388 9.98 4.58 4.31
N ILE A 389 9.79 3.92 3.15
CA ILE A 389 10.78 3.93 2.07
C ILE A 389 11.00 5.35 1.54
N THR A 390 9.92 6.09 1.32
CA THR A 390 10.03 7.47 0.79
C THR A 390 10.65 8.42 1.82
N GLY A 391 10.34 8.28 3.10
CA GLY A 391 10.99 9.04 4.17
C GLY A 391 12.51 8.79 4.26
N MET A 392 12.94 7.54 4.10
CA MET A 392 14.37 7.20 4.04
C MET A 392 15.05 7.74 2.77
N ARG A 393 14.35 7.74 1.62
CA ARG A 393 14.85 8.39 0.39
C ARG A 393 14.97 9.91 0.54
N GLN A 394 14.02 10.56 1.22
CA GLN A 394 14.09 12.00 1.53
C GLN A 394 15.36 12.32 2.32
N TYR A 395 15.69 11.54 3.33
CA TYR A 395 16.94 11.66 4.08
C TYR A 395 18.16 11.50 3.18
N LEU A 396 18.21 10.44 2.37
CA LEU A 396 19.32 10.17 1.46
C LEU A 396 19.54 11.31 0.45
N VAL A 397 18.45 11.85 -0.12
CA VAL A 397 18.54 12.86 -1.19
C VAL A 397 18.79 14.25 -0.63
N MET A 398 18.03 14.68 0.37
CA MET A 398 18.05 16.07 0.83
C MET A 398 19.13 16.35 1.88
N GLN A 399 19.54 15.35 2.65
CA GLN A 399 20.52 15.54 3.72
C GLN A 399 21.88 14.93 3.38
N GLU A 400 21.88 13.66 2.92
CA GLU A 400 23.12 12.93 2.62
C GLU A 400 23.66 13.19 1.21
N SER A 401 22.86 13.74 0.31
CA SER A 401 23.18 13.83 -1.13
C SER A 401 23.66 12.49 -1.74
N ARG A 402 23.13 11.40 -1.22
CA ARG A 402 23.50 10.01 -1.53
C ARG A 402 22.40 9.31 -2.31
N PHE A 403 22.50 9.30 -3.62
CA PHE A 403 21.52 8.74 -4.54
C PHE A 403 22.20 8.32 -5.86
N PRO A 404 21.51 7.47 -6.69
CA PRO A 404 22.02 7.09 -8.00
C PRO A 404 22.40 8.29 -8.87
N SER A 405 23.52 8.18 -9.59
CA SER A 405 24.11 9.27 -10.37
C SER A 405 23.17 9.85 -11.43
N GLU A 406 22.29 9.03 -11.98
CA GLU A 406 21.29 9.40 -12.98
C GLU A 406 20.31 10.47 -12.46
N PHE A 407 20.07 10.50 -11.16
CA PHE A 407 19.21 11.52 -10.55
C PHE A 407 19.84 12.92 -10.53
N ASN A 408 21.19 13.04 -10.64
CA ASN A 408 21.83 14.35 -10.81
C ASN A 408 21.33 15.06 -12.08
N ARG A 409 21.25 14.32 -13.19
CA ARG A 409 20.74 14.85 -14.45
C ARG A 409 19.23 15.12 -14.36
N LEU A 410 18.49 14.19 -13.80
CA LEU A 410 17.05 14.31 -13.61
C LEU A 410 16.68 15.58 -12.81
N PHE A 411 17.26 15.76 -11.62
CA PHE A 411 16.93 16.89 -10.74
C PHE A 411 17.34 18.22 -11.37
N ARG A 412 18.53 18.31 -11.95
CA ARG A 412 18.99 19.50 -12.66
C ARG A 412 18.07 19.90 -13.82
N ASN A 413 17.63 18.92 -14.60
CA ASN A 413 16.73 19.18 -15.73
C ASN A 413 15.35 19.64 -15.26
N LEU A 414 14.81 19.03 -14.21
CA LEU A 414 13.54 19.44 -13.60
C LEU A 414 13.62 20.89 -13.09
N GLU A 415 14.71 21.25 -12.41
CA GLU A 415 14.94 22.60 -11.88
C GLU A 415 15.11 23.64 -12.98
N GLN A 416 15.95 23.35 -13.99
CA GLN A 416 16.33 24.35 -15.00
C GLN A 416 15.42 24.40 -16.20
N ARG A 417 14.77 23.29 -16.55
CA ARG A 417 13.96 23.14 -17.79
C ARG A 417 12.49 22.83 -17.52
N GLY A 418 12.09 22.58 -16.28
CA GLY A 418 10.72 22.18 -15.94
C GLY A 418 10.30 20.82 -16.53
N ASN A 419 11.27 19.97 -16.96
CA ASN A 419 11.02 18.63 -17.48
C ASN A 419 12.20 17.70 -17.18
N PRO A 420 12.01 16.34 -17.20
CA PRO A 420 13.06 15.39 -16.88
C PRO A 420 14.23 15.32 -17.87
N TRP A 421 14.05 15.89 -19.06
CA TRP A 421 15.04 15.91 -20.14
C TRP A 421 15.60 17.32 -20.34
N GLU A 422 16.51 17.49 -21.28
CA GLU A 422 17.15 18.80 -21.58
C GLU A 422 16.36 19.61 -22.61
N PHE A 423 15.09 19.27 -22.90
CA PHE A 423 14.28 19.97 -23.88
C PHE A 423 13.93 21.39 -23.40
N PRO A 424 14.05 22.40 -24.27
CA PRO A 424 13.61 23.75 -23.94
C PRO A 424 12.09 23.85 -23.84
N ALA A 425 11.59 24.73 -22.97
CA ALA A 425 10.14 24.96 -22.79
C ALA A 425 9.45 25.34 -24.12
N THR A 426 10.18 25.97 -25.05
CA THR A 426 9.64 26.37 -26.37
C THR A 426 9.27 25.21 -27.28
N GLN A 427 9.67 23.98 -26.97
CA GLN A 427 9.29 22.77 -27.72
C GLN A 427 8.14 22.00 -27.07
N ARG A 428 7.59 22.48 -25.95
CA ARG A 428 6.64 21.73 -25.15
C ARG A 428 5.30 21.55 -25.84
N ASP A 429 4.93 22.47 -26.71
CA ASP A 429 3.69 22.48 -27.50
C ASP A 429 3.87 21.96 -28.95
N ALA A 430 5.09 21.60 -29.36
CA ALA A 430 5.38 21.11 -30.72
C ALA A 430 4.59 19.84 -31.10
N TRP A 431 4.16 19.04 -30.14
CA TRP A 431 3.27 17.88 -30.38
C TRP A 431 1.90 18.28 -30.99
N ALA A 432 1.46 19.51 -30.76
CA ALA A 432 0.19 20.07 -31.23
C ALA A 432 0.30 20.76 -32.59
N ASP A 433 1.48 20.78 -33.20
CA ASP A 433 1.68 21.41 -34.53
C ASP A 433 0.75 20.75 -35.55
N GLY A 434 0.00 21.61 -36.27
CA GLY A 434 -1.01 21.17 -37.24
C GLY A 434 -2.36 20.74 -36.63
N LEU A 435 -2.49 20.75 -35.30
CA LEU A 435 -3.76 20.60 -34.58
C LEU A 435 -4.28 21.98 -34.14
N ASN A 436 -5.59 22.17 -34.20
CA ASN A 436 -6.19 23.42 -33.71
C ASN A 436 -6.41 23.35 -32.19
N VAL A 437 -5.30 23.32 -31.42
CA VAL A 437 -5.33 23.24 -29.95
C VAL A 437 -4.88 24.61 -29.40
N PRO A 438 -5.77 25.38 -28.76
CA PRO A 438 -5.44 26.72 -28.31
C PRO A 438 -4.62 26.73 -27.03
N ALA A 439 -3.68 27.66 -26.93
CA ALA A 439 -2.98 27.94 -25.70
C ALA A 439 -3.85 28.79 -24.75
N LEU A 440 -3.71 28.57 -23.42
CA LEU A 440 -4.46 29.39 -22.45
C LEU A 440 -4.09 30.86 -22.51
N SER A 441 -2.85 31.20 -22.80
CA SER A 441 -2.40 32.60 -22.99
C SER A 441 -3.23 33.34 -24.04
N ASP A 442 -3.48 32.67 -25.18
CA ASP A 442 -4.22 33.27 -26.27
C ASP A 442 -5.72 33.41 -25.93
N LEU A 443 -6.28 32.39 -25.31
CA LEU A 443 -7.67 32.38 -24.86
C LEU A 443 -7.94 33.34 -23.69
N TYR A 444 -6.96 33.59 -22.86
CA TYR A 444 -7.06 34.54 -21.75
C TYR A 444 -7.17 35.97 -22.28
N ALA A 445 -6.33 36.33 -23.26
CA ALA A 445 -6.40 37.62 -23.91
C ALA A 445 -7.80 37.82 -24.58
N GLN A 446 -8.31 36.79 -25.27
CA GLN A 446 -9.67 36.81 -25.86
C GLN A 446 -10.75 36.95 -24.77
N ALA A 447 -10.65 36.25 -23.66
CA ALA A 447 -11.59 36.31 -22.54
C ALA A 447 -11.67 37.70 -21.93
N GLU A 448 -10.54 38.38 -21.77
CA GLU A 448 -10.47 39.77 -21.30
C GLU A 448 -11.12 40.74 -22.28
N GLU A 449 -10.83 40.60 -23.58
CA GLU A 449 -11.40 41.45 -24.64
C GLU A 449 -12.94 41.27 -24.73
N GLU A 450 -13.44 40.04 -24.67
CA GLU A 450 -14.85 39.72 -24.71
C GLU A 450 -15.60 39.92 -23.37
N GLY A 451 -14.89 40.17 -22.27
CA GLY A 451 -15.49 40.28 -20.92
C GLY A 451 -16.14 38.96 -20.44
N ARG A 452 -15.62 37.81 -20.85
CA ARG A 452 -16.13 36.48 -20.55
C ARG A 452 -15.19 35.76 -19.59
N PRO A 453 -15.69 34.89 -18.70
CA PRO A 453 -14.82 34.07 -17.89
C PRO A 453 -14.13 33.00 -18.75
N LEU A 454 -12.82 32.73 -18.47
CA LEU A 454 -12.08 31.67 -19.16
C LEU A 454 -12.62 30.27 -18.76
N PHE A 455 -12.84 30.04 -17.48
CA PHE A 455 -13.45 28.81 -16.97
C PHE A 455 -14.77 29.06 -16.25
N ALA A 456 -15.67 28.08 -16.24
CA ALA A 456 -16.92 28.15 -15.49
C ALA A 456 -16.64 28.37 -13.98
N ALA A 457 -17.46 29.19 -13.32
CA ALA A 457 -17.48 29.24 -11.88
C ALA A 457 -17.78 27.81 -11.32
N PRO A 458 -17.17 27.38 -10.21
CA PRO A 458 -17.49 26.08 -9.67
C PRO A 458 -18.99 25.98 -9.40
N GLN A 459 -19.67 25.06 -10.08
CA GLN A 459 -21.02 24.69 -9.66
C GLN A 459 -20.88 24.06 -8.29
N LEU A 460 -21.57 24.59 -7.29
CA LEU A 460 -21.81 23.89 -6.04
C LEU A 460 -22.55 22.58 -6.40
N VAL A 461 -21.80 21.53 -6.63
CA VAL A 461 -22.35 20.20 -6.84
C VAL A 461 -22.90 19.78 -5.47
N THR A 462 -24.22 19.99 -5.28
CA THR A 462 -24.97 19.28 -4.25
C THR A 462 -24.71 17.79 -4.49
N LYS A 463 -24.12 17.14 -3.48
CA LYS A 463 -23.77 15.71 -3.47
C LYS A 463 -24.89 14.89 -4.14
N VAL A 464 -24.68 14.46 -5.37
CA VAL A 464 -25.41 13.32 -5.92
C VAL A 464 -24.70 12.09 -5.32
N GLU A 465 -25.40 11.36 -4.49
CA GLU A 465 -24.95 10.10 -3.96
C GLU A 465 -24.58 9.17 -5.12
N ARG A 466 -23.30 8.98 -5.36
CA ARG A 466 -22.81 7.91 -6.23
C ARG A 466 -22.97 6.61 -5.44
N GLU A 467 -24.01 5.86 -5.72
CA GLU A 467 -24.10 4.47 -5.29
C GLU A 467 -22.90 3.70 -5.83
N ALA A 468 -21.97 3.41 -4.94
CA ALA A 468 -20.83 2.60 -5.25
C ALA A 468 -21.25 1.12 -5.35
N VAL A 469 -21.51 0.67 -6.57
CA VAL A 469 -21.47 -0.77 -6.86
C VAL A 469 -20.00 -1.14 -7.00
N SER A 470 -19.35 -1.49 -5.92
CA SER A 470 -17.96 -1.94 -5.93
C SER A 470 -17.86 -3.41 -5.52
N HIS A 471 -17.35 -4.21 -6.44
CA HIS A 471 -16.70 -5.47 -6.11
C HIS A 471 -15.23 -5.19 -5.78
N GLY A 472 -14.98 -4.74 -4.57
CA GLY A 472 -13.65 -4.41 -4.06
C GLY A 472 -13.80 -3.41 -2.92
N ASP A 473 -12.95 -3.42 -1.96
CA ASP A 473 -12.94 -2.68 -0.70
C ASP A 473 -13.96 -1.51 -0.57
N PRO A 474 -14.76 -1.45 0.49
CA PRO A 474 -15.71 -0.37 0.68
C PRO A 474 -14.94 0.98 0.68
N ALA A 475 -15.27 1.85 -0.26
CA ALA A 475 -14.66 3.16 -0.41
C ALA A 475 -14.71 3.91 0.92
N ILE A 476 -13.56 4.38 1.37
CA ILE A 476 -13.44 5.27 2.53
C ILE A 476 -13.87 6.65 2.05
N THR A 477 -15.15 6.96 2.17
CA THR A 477 -15.61 8.33 2.01
C THR A 477 -15.30 9.08 3.30
N THR A 478 -14.28 9.92 3.27
CA THR A 478 -14.01 10.87 4.34
C THR A 478 -15.06 11.99 4.27
N GLU A 479 -16.02 11.97 5.17
CA GLU A 479 -16.80 13.16 5.49
C GLU A 479 -15.90 14.10 6.29
N THR A 480 -15.28 15.06 5.63
CA THR A 480 -14.77 16.26 6.29
C THR A 480 -15.95 17.20 6.49
N GLU A 481 -16.42 17.35 7.72
CA GLU A 481 -17.29 18.49 8.05
C GLU A 481 -16.51 19.78 7.75
N PRO A 482 -17.10 20.73 7.00
CA PRO A 482 -16.48 22.01 6.81
C PRO A 482 -16.45 22.78 8.15
N GLU A 483 -15.28 23.18 8.60
CA GLU A 483 -15.16 24.19 9.64
C GLU A 483 -15.92 25.45 9.22
N ASN A 484 -16.79 25.93 10.10
CA ASN A 484 -17.61 27.11 9.92
C ASN A 484 -16.76 28.32 9.52
N PRO A 485 -17.00 28.97 8.37
CA PRO A 485 -16.31 30.21 8.04
C PRO A 485 -16.75 31.30 9.00
N LYS A 486 -15.79 32.02 9.55
CA LYS A 486 -16.03 33.23 10.37
C LYS A 486 -16.89 34.22 9.58
N PRO A 487 -17.82 34.97 10.21
CA PRO A 487 -18.71 35.86 9.51
C PRO A 487 -17.95 36.97 8.81
N ALA A 488 -18.21 37.11 7.52
CA ALA A 488 -17.69 38.18 6.70
C ALA A 488 -18.33 39.50 7.12
N LEU A 489 -17.48 40.52 7.25
CA LEU A 489 -17.87 41.92 7.47
C LEU A 489 -18.95 42.39 6.50
N GLU A 490 -20.00 42.99 7.06
CA GLU A 490 -21.08 43.65 6.34
C GLU A 490 -20.51 44.66 5.32
N ARG A 491 -20.80 44.47 4.05
CA ARG A 491 -20.62 45.47 3.01
C ARG A 491 -21.93 46.22 2.84
N SER A 492 -21.83 47.51 2.95
CA SER A 492 -22.87 48.50 2.74
C SER A 492 -23.62 48.31 1.38
N GLU A 493 -24.93 48.49 1.50
CA GLU A 493 -25.84 48.63 0.33
C GLU A 493 -25.43 49.82 -0.56
N GLY A 494 -25.25 49.58 -1.83
CA GLY A 494 -25.08 50.64 -2.79
C GLY A 494 -24.79 50.15 -4.22
N SER A 495 -25.78 50.20 -5.01
CA SER A 495 -25.90 50.10 -6.47
C SER A 495 -26.41 48.77 -7.05
N LYS A 496 -27.61 48.82 -7.60
CA LYS A 496 -28.20 47.84 -8.50
C LYS A 496 -27.39 47.84 -9.81
N ILE A 497 -26.35 47.01 -9.87
CA ILE A 497 -25.75 46.62 -11.15
C ILE A 497 -26.65 45.51 -11.70
N GLN A 498 -27.30 45.76 -12.82
CA GLN A 498 -28.01 44.75 -13.58
C GLN A 498 -27.01 43.62 -13.91
N ASN A 499 -27.30 42.38 -13.43
CA ASN A 499 -26.54 41.19 -13.74
C ASN A 499 -26.50 41.02 -15.26
N PRO A 500 -25.35 41.18 -15.96
CA PRO A 500 -25.27 40.79 -17.35
C PRO A 500 -25.57 39.29 -17.40
N LYS A 501 -26.36 38.82 -18.34
CA LYS A 501 -26.58 37.42 -18.68
C LYS A 501 -25.21 36.76 -18.59
N SER A 502 -25.01 35.78 -17.67
CA SER A 502 -23.73 35.14 -17.45
C SER A 502 -23.22 34.59 -18.79
N ALA A 503 -22.20 35.25 -19.33
CA ALA A 503 -21.62 34.82 -20.59
C ALA A 503 -21.05 33.40 -20.37
N GLU A 504 -21.31 32.50 -21.31
CA GLU A 504 -20.84 31.13 -21.26
C GLU A 504 -19.30 31.12 -21.22
N PRO A 505 -18.66 30.31 -20.35
CA PRO A 505 -17.19 30.27 -20.24
C PRO A 505 -16.56 29.79 -21.53
N LEU A 506 -15.37 30.26 -21.84
CA LEU A 506 -14.64 29.84 -23.05
C LEU A 506 -14.24 28.38 -23.00
N LEU A 507 -13.85 27.88 -21.82
CA LEU A 507 -13.31 26.52 -21.61
C LEU A 507 -14.12 25.70 -20.59
N GLU A 508 -14.21 24.40 -20.86
CA GLU A 508 -14.71 23.38 -19.94
C GLU A 508 -13.57 22.81 -19.09
N VAL A 509 -12.37 22.66 -19.68
CA VAL A 509 -11.27 21.94 -19.04
C VAL A 509 -9.91 22.39 -19.56
N LEU A 510 -8.91 22.44 -18.65
CA LEU A 510 -7.49 22.51 -19.01
C LEU A 510 -6.99 21.09 -19.34
N TYR A 511 -6.42 20.86 -20.51
CA TYR A 511 -5.69 19.64 -20.80
C TYR A 511 -4.22 19.82 -20.38
N PHE A 512 -3.85 19.23 -19.23
CA PHE A 512 -2.49 19.12 -18.75
C PHE A 512 -1.82 17.92 -19.42
N VAL A 513 -0.95 18.18 -20.40
CA VAL A 513 -0.38 17.16 -21.28
C VAL A 513 0.69 16.30 -20.58
N GLY A 514 1.45 16.91 -19.70
CA GLY A 514 2.53 16.27 -18.99
C GLY A 514 3.78 16.05 -19.86
N CYS A 515 4.93 15.80 -19.19
CA CYS A 515 6.22 15.79 -19.88
C CYS A 515 6.35 14.69 -20.95
N LEU A 516 5.84 13.47 -20.69
CA LEU A 516 5.89 12.38 -21.67
C LEU A 516 5.04 12.70 -22.90
N GLY A 517 3.83 13.22 -22.72
CA GLY A 517 2.96 13.64 -23.82
C GLY A 517 3.56 14.77 -24.65
N SER A 518 4.38 15.63 -24.04
CA SER A 518 5.02 16.76 -24.73
C SER A 518 6.29 16.37 -25.50
N PHE A 519 7.12 15.45 -24.98
CA PHE A 519 8.49 15.27 -25.48
C PHE A 519 8.81 13.86 -25.99
N ASP A 520 8.04 12.83 -25.60
CA ASP A 520 8.28 11.47 -26.07
C ASP A 520 7.43 11.16 -27.33
N ALA A 521 8.11 10.81 -28.42
CA ALA A 521 7.46 10.65 -29.74
C ALA A 521 6.31 9.64 -29.75
N ARG A 522 6.37 8.56 -28.93
CA ARG A 522 5.29 7.61 -28.81
C ARG A 522 4.10 8.21 -28.05
N ASN A 523 4.37 8.91 -26.96
CA ASN A 523 3.34 9.51 -26.12
C ASN A 523 2.76 10.80 -26.71
N GLN A 524 3.48 11.49 -27.60
CA GLN A 524 2.93 12.60 -28.40
C GLN A 524 1.74 12.13 -29.26
N ARG A 525 1.81 10.92 -29.86
CA ARG A 525 0.68 10.35 -30.62
C ARG A 525 -0.55 10.13 -29.73
N ILE A 526 -0.33 9.74 -28.47
CA ILE A 526 -1.42 9.62 -27.48
C ILE A 526 -2.03 10.98 -27.18
N ALA A 527 -1.20 12.01 -26.97
CA ALA A 527 -1.65 13.37 -26.74
C ALA A 527 -2.46 13.91 -27.93
N GLN A 528 -1.98 13.67 -29.16
CA GLN A 528 -2.66 14.03 -30.41
C GLN A 528 -4.00 13.30 -30.54
N SER A 529 -4.06 11.99 -30.27
CA SER A 529 -5.29 11.20 -30.32
C SER A 529 -6.33 11.71 -29.30
N LEU A 530 -5.88 12.03 -28.08
CA LEU A 530 -6.78 12.59 -27.06
C LEU A 530 -7.30 13.97 -27.47
N ALA A 531 -6.44 14.87 -27.95
CA ALA A 531 -6.84 16.17 -28.43
C ALA A 531 -7.87 16.06 -29.58
N GLN A 532 -7.67 15.12 -30.50
CA GLN A 532 -8.63 14.84 -31.58
C GLN A 532 -9.96 14.33 -31.02
N VAL A 533 -9.94 13.36 -30.07
CA VAL A 533 -11.16 12.85 -29.40
C VAL A 533 -11.94 14.01 -28.74
N LEU A 534 -11.24 14.88 -28.02
CA LEU A 534 -11.87 16.03 -27.36
C LEU A 534 -12.48 17.01 -28.36
N THR A 535 -11.78 17.31 -29.46
CA THR A 535 -12.26 18.21 -30.53
C THR A 535 -13.50 17.63 -31.20
N GLU A 536 -13.48 16.37 -31.60
CA GLU A 536 -14.61 15.69 -32.24
C GLU A 536 -15.80 15.53 -31.28
N ALA A 537 -15.59 15.42 -29.99
CA ALA A 537 -16.62 15.41 -28.93
C ALA A 537 -17.16 16.81 -28.61
N GLY A 538 -16.69 17.87 -29.28
CA GLY A 538 -17.10 19.27 -29.04
C GLY A 538 -16.71 19.76 -27.64
N VAL A 539 -15.65 19.24 -27.04
CA VAL A 539 -15.13 19.72 -25.75
C VAL A 539 -14.33 21.00 -25.96
N ARG A 540 -14.65 22.04 -25.22
CA ARG A 540 -13.90 23.29 -25.22
C ARG A 540 -12.72 23.13 -24.22
N PHE A 541 -11.53 22.93 -24.73
CA PHE A 541 -10.32 22.74 -23.93
C PHE A 541 -9.18 23.62 -24.44
N GLY A 542 -8.20 23.84 -23.56
CA GLY A 542 -6.96 24.54 -23.92
C GLY A 542 -5.78 23.88 -23.20
N ILE A 543 -4.58 24.24 -23.63
CA ILE A 543 -3.31 23.78 -23.03
C ILE A 543 -2.51 24.95 -22.46
N LEU A 544 -1.64 24.71 -21.52
CA LEU A 544 -0.69 25.73 -21.05
C LEU A 544 0.44 25.98 -22.06
N GLY A 545 0.70 25.01 -22.96
CA GLY A 545 1.77 25.13 -23.93
C GLY A 545 3.14 25.32 -23.26
N LYS A 546 3.83 26.41 -23.60
CA LYS A 546 5.19 26.71 -23.09
C LYS A 546 5.24 27.02 -21.60
N GLU A 547 4.12 27.37 -20.98
CA GLU A 547 4.02 27.68 -19.55
C GLU A 547 3.81 26.44 -18.68
N GLU A 548 3.49 25.28 -19.28
CA GLU A 548 3.36 24.04 -18.56
C GLU A 548 4.73 23.57 -18.05
N SER A 549 4.84 23.25 -16.76
CA SER A 549 5.99 22.58 -16.17
C SER A 549 5.64 21.16 -15.73
N CYS A 550 6.66 20.34 -15.46
CA CYS A 550 6.45 19.01 -14.90
C CYS A 550 5.63 19.09 -13.61
N CYS A 551 4.72 18.13 -13.39
CA CYS A 551 3.92 18.07 -12.15
C CYS A 551 4.76 17.85 -10.87
N GLY A 552 6.05 17.49 -10.98
CA GLY A 552 6.97 17.27 -9.87
C GLY A 552 7.02 15.81 -9.37
N ASP A 553 6.21 14.87 -9.88
CA ASP A 553 6.27 13.45 -9.50
C ASP A 553 7.69 12.86 -9.59
N PRO A 554 8.48 13.11 -10.67
CA PRO A 554 9.86 12.61 -10.79
C PRO A 554 10.84 13.20 -9.78
N ALA A 555 10.54 14.31 -9.14
CA ALA A 555 11.32 14.86 -8.02
C ALA A 555 10.90 14.22 -6.68
N ARG A 556 9.58 14.13 -6.43
CA ARG A 556 9.04 13.72 -5.14
C ARG A 556 9.27 12.23 -4.83
N ARG A 557 9.07 11.34 -5.82
CA ARG A 557 9.18 9.89 -5.61
C ARG A 557 10.59 9.40 -5.29
N PRO A 558 11.66 9.98 -5.87
CA PRO A 558 13.03 9.71 -5.41
C PRO A 558 13.36 10.33 -4.06
N GLY A 559 12.62 11.34 -3.58
CA GLY A 559 12.85 11.96 -2.27
C GLY A 559 13.27 13.43 -2.29
N ASN A 560 13.32 14.09 -3.45
CA ASN A 560 13.61 15.53 -3.52
C ASN A 560 12.33 16.33 -3.27
N GLU A 561 11.95 16.44 -2.00
CA GLU A 561 10.73 17.13 -1.58
C GLU A 561 10.81 18.63 -1.82
N TYR A 562 12.00 19.23 -1.62
CA TYR A 562 12.19 20.67 -1.82
C TYR A 562 11.95 21.07 -3.28
N LEU A 563 12.59 20.39 -4.22
CA LEU A 563 12.39 20.63 -5.66
C LEU A 563 10.91 20.39 -6.05
N PHE A 564 10.27 19.36 -5.51
CA PHE A 564 8.86 19.12 -5.76
C PHE A 564 7.98 20.28 -5.32
N GLN A 565 8.20 20.83 -4.13
CA GLN A 565 7.40 21.94 -3.59
C GLN A 565 7.56 23.20 -4.45
N MET A 566 8.78 23.52 -4.89
CA MET A 566 9.02 24.63 -5.81
C MET A 566 8.26 24.46 -7.14
N MET A 567 8.32 23.26 -7.72
CA MET A 567 7.62 22.97 -8.98
C MET A 567 6.11 23.00 -8.84
N ALA A 568 5.58 22.48 -7.72
CA ALA A 568 4.16 22.47 -7.44
C ALA A 568 3.62 23.89 -7.27
N GLN A 569 4.30 24.73 -6.49
CA GLN A 569 3.94 26.12 -6.26
C GLN A 569 3.95 26.93 -7.59
N ALA A 570 4.97 26.77 -8.42
CA ALA A 570 5.06 27.42 -9.71
C ALA A 570 3.87 27.06 -10.65
N ASN A 571 3.52 25.77 -10.74
CA ASN A 571 2.35 25.34 -11.50
C ASN A 571 1.03 25.86 -10.90
N ILE A 572 0.91 25.88 -9.57
CA ILE A 572 -0.29 26.41 -8.88
C ILE A 572 -0.48 27.90 -9.16
N GLU A 573 0.61 28.67 -9.18
CA GLU A 573 0.57 30.09 -9.52
C GLU A 573 0.06 30.31 -10.96
N VAL A 574 0.59 29.56 -11.93
CA VAL A 574 0.13 29.61 -13.32
C VAL A 574 -1.36 29.23 -13.43
N PHE A 575 -1.79 28.15 -12.78
CA PHE A 575 -3.20 27.72 -12.79
C PHE A 575 -4.11 28.76 -12.18
N ASN A 576 -3.70 29.40 -11.08
CA ASN A 576 -4.48 30.44 -10.42
C ASN A 576 -4.57 31.73 -11.25
N THR A 577 -3.50 32.08 -11.99
CA THR A 577 -3.49 33.23 -12.91
C THR A 577 -4.56 33.05 -13.97
N TYR A 578 -4.72 31.89 -14.54
CA TYR A 578 -5.76 31.59 -15.54
C TYR A 578 -7.13 31.21 -14.93
N GLY A 579 -7.24 31.12 -13.62
CA GLY A 579 -8.47 30.74 -12.94
C GLY A 579 -8.93 29.31 -13.24
N VAL A 580 -7.99 28.39 -13.45
CA VAL A 580 -8.24 26.97 -13.74
C VAL A 580 -9.11 26.35 -12.65
N LYS A 581 -10.14 25.59 -13.05
CA LYS A 581 -11.05 24.88 -12.14
C LYS A 581 -11.01 23.37 -12.33
N LYS A 582 -10.90 22.93 -13.59
CA LYS A 582 -10.91 21.52 -13.96
C LYS A 582 -9.71 21.20 -14.84
N VAL A 583 -9.02 20.11 -14.48
CA VAL A 583 -7.82 19.66 -15.17
C VAL A 583 -8.01 18.22 -15.67
N LEU A 584 -7.80 18.01 -16.95
CA LEU A 584 -7.76 16.71 -17.61
C LEU A 584 -6.30 16.31 -17.84
N THR A 585 -5.93 15.08 -17.58
CA THR A 585 -4.61 14.56 -17.95
C THR A 585 -4.68 13.09 -18.36
N SER A 586 -3.79 12.66 -19.27
CA SER A 586 -3.63 11.27 -19.68
C SER A 586 -2.66 10.48 -18.79
N CYS A 587 -1.89 11.18 -17.95
CA CYS A 587 -0.88 10.55 -17.11
C CYS A 587 -1.38 10.32 -15.69
N PRO A 588 -1.50 9.06 -15.21
CA PRO A 588 -1.87 8.75 -13.81
C PRO A 588 -0.93 9.34 -12.77
N HIS A 589 0.35 9.55 -13.08
CA HIS A 589 1.29 10.22 -12.19
C HIS A 589 0.93 11.69 -12.02
N CYS A 590 0.72 12.42 -13.13
CA CYS A 590 0.23 13.80 -13.09
C CYS A 590 -1.15 13.88 -12.42
N PHE A 591 -2.09 13.00 -12.78
CA PHE A 591 -3.41 12.89 -12.16
C PHE A 591 -3.31 12.78 -10.64
N ASN A 592 -2.47 11.85 -10.15
CA ASN A 592 -2.30 11.66 -8.71
C ASN A 592 -1.70 12.88 -8.02
N THR A 593 -0.65 13.46 -8.61
CA THR A 593 0.07 14.60 -8.03
C THR A 593 -0.83 15.84 -7.96
N LEU A 594 -1.49 16.18 -9.07
CA LEU A 594 -2.40 17.31 -9.14
C LEU A 594 -3.61 17.16 -8.21
N LYS A 595 -4.20 15.93 -8.14
CA LYS A 595 -5.41 15.66 -7.37
C LYS A 595 -5.17 15.55 -5.87
N ASN A 596 -4.09 14.85 -5.45
CA ASN A 596 -3.91 14.44 -4.07
C ASN A 596 -2.79 15.19 -3.36
N GLU A 597 -1.85 15.80 -4.09
CA GLU A 597 -0.66 16.41 -3.49
C GLU A 597 -0.64 17.94 -3.64
N TYR A 598 -1.12 18.51 -4.75
CA TYR A 598 -1.25 19.97 -4.89
C TYR A 598 -2.18 20.63 -3.87
N PRO A 599 -3.26 19.96 -3.37
CA PRO A 599 -4.06 20.52 -2.28
C PRO A 599 -3.29 20.79 -0.99
N GLN A 600 -2.13 20.16 -0.80
CA GLN A 600 -1.23 20.40 0.34
C GLN A 600 -0.55 21.79 0.27
N PHE A 601 -0.64 22.44 -0.91
CA PHE A 601 -0.04 23.75 -1.23
C PHE A 601 -1.08 24.72 -1.82
N ASP A 602 -2.35 24.60 -1.38
CA ASP A 602 -3.50 25.41 -1.79
C ASP A 602 -3.91 25.26 -3.26
N GLY A 603 -3.38 24.29 -4.00
CA GLY A 603 -3.73 23.96 -5.38
C GLY A 603 -4.95 23.05 -5.46
N ASN A 604 -6.16 23.59 -5.29
CA ASN A 604 -7.42 22.85 -5.26
C ASN A 604 -8.15 22.89 -6.59
N TYR A 605 -8.07 21.80 -7.38
CA TYR A 605 -8.67 21.66 -8.69
C TYR A 605 -9.48 20.36 -8.78
N GLU A 606 -10.52 20.34 -9.61
CA GLU A 606 -11.16 19.11 -10.06
C GLU A 606 -10.22 18.44 -11.08
N VAL A 607 -9.55 17.37 -10.71
CA VAL A 607 -8.63 16.65 -11.61
C VAL A 607 -9.27 15.35 -12.06
N VAL A 608 -9.32 15.12 -13.38
CA VAL A 608 -9.94 13.96 -14.00
C VAL A 608 -8.94 13.26 -14.92
N HIS A 609 -8.89 11.95 -14.84
CA HIS A 609 -8.08 11.15 -15.76
C HIS A 609 -8.82 10.94 -17.10
N HIS A 610 -8.08 10.92 -18.21
CA HIS A 610 -8.69 10.83 -19.54
C HIS A 610 -9.65 9.64 -19.72
N SER A 611 -9.35 8.48 -19.07
CA SER A 611 -10.22 7.31 -19.14
C SER A 611 -11.59 7.53 -18.46
N GLU A 612 -11.64 8.33 -17.38
CA GLU A 612 -12.89 8.70 -16.72
C GLU A 612 -13.64 9.72 -17.58
N PHE A 613 -12.94 10.75 -18.06
CA PHE A 613 -13.51 11.81 -18.88
C PHE A 613 -14.10 11.28 -20.18
N VAL A 614 -13.37 10.44 -20.91
CA VAL A 614 -13.84 9.79 -22.14
C VAL A 614 -15.04 8.87 -21.88
N ASN A 615 -15.02 8.10 -20.77
CA ASN A 615 -16.17 7.30 -20.38
C ASN A 615 -17.43 8.12 -20.13
N ASP A 616 -17.30 9.29 -19.51
CA ASP A 616 -18.42 10.19 -19.27
C ASP A 616 -18.92 10.81 -20.61
N LEU A 617 -18.03 11.23 -21.51
CA LEU A 617 -18.40 11.70 -22.85
C LEU A 617 -19.15 10.63 -23.67
N ILE A 618 -18.78 9.35 -23.55
CA ILE A 618 -19.51 8.24 -24.20
C ILE A 618 -20.92 8.13 -23.60
N LYS A 619 -21.05 8.15 -22.27
CA LYS A 619 -22.35 8.08 -21.58
C LYS A 619 -23.26 9.27 -21.90
N GLU A 620 -22.69 10.46 -22.08
CA GLU A 620 -23.40 11.67 -22.48
C GLU A 620 -23.77 11.68 -23.97
N GLY A 621 -23.30 10.70 -24.75
CA GLY A 621 -23.55 10.60 -26.18
C GLY A 621 -22.73 11.62 -27.01
N ARG A 622 -21.75 12.29 -26.43
CA ARG A 622 -20.84 13.23 -27.12
C ARG A 622 -19.79 12.49 -27.96
N ILE A 623 -19.52 11.25 -27.63
CA ILE A 623 -18.67 10.30 -28.37
C ILE A 623 -19.52 9.15 -28.89
N GLN A 624 -19.51 8.92 -30.21
CA GLN A 624 -20.18 7.80 -30.86
C GLN A 624 -19.12 6.84 -31.41
N LEU A 625 -19.10 5.63 -30.89
CA LEU A 625 -18.17 4.56 -31.29
C LEU A 625 -18.87 3.68 -32.32
N ALA A 626 -18.60 3.87 -33.61
CA ALA A 626 -19.25 3.14 -34.70
C ALA A 626 -18.30 2.22 -35.47
N ASN A 627 -17.01 2.57 -35.54
CA ASN A 627 -16.03 1.75 -36.23
C ASN A 627 -15.60 0.56 -35.39
N LYS A 628 -15.62 -0.63 -36.00
CA LYS A 628 -15.22 -1.87 -35.36
C LYS A 628 -13.71 -1.91 -35.18
N VAL A 629 -13.29 -2.32 -33.99
CA VAL A 629 -11.90 -2.71 -33.72
C VAL A 629 -11.93 -4.22 -33.44
N GLU A 630 -11.83 -5.02 -34.54
CA GLU A 630 -11.96 -6.48 -34.49
C GLU A 630 -10.72 -7.14 -33.91
N GLN A 631 -10.56 -7.11 -32.58
CA GLN A 631 -9.47 -7.84 -31.91
C GLN A 631 -9.72 -8.02 -30.44
N ALA A 632 -9.08 -9.07 -29.89
CA ALA A 632 -8.99 -9.24 -28.47
C ALA A 632 -7.98 -8.22 -27.88
N ILE A 633 -8.37 -7.58 -26.78
CA ILE A 633 -7.55 -6.58 -26.09
C ILE A 633 -7.32 -7.06 -24.65
N THR A 634 -6.11 -6.93 -24.18
CA THR A 634 -5.83 -7.04 -22.73
C THR A 634 -5.45 -5.68 -22.16
N TYR A 635 -5.89 -5.40 -20.92
CA TYR A 635 -5.68 -4.09 -20.29
C TYR A 635 -4.71 -4.16 -19.12
N HIS A 636 -3.76 -3.25 -19.08
CA HIS A 636 -2.88 -3.06 -17.92
C HIS A 636 -3.43 -2.01 -16.96
N ASP A 637 -3.66 -2.38 -15.71
CA ASP A 637 -4.05 -1.45 -14.65
C ASP A 637 -2.84 -0.63 -14.15
N PRO A 638 -2.73 0.68 -14.45
CA PRO A 638 -1.66 1.51 -13.91
C PRO A 638 -1.81 1.68 -12.39
N CYS A 639 -0.72 1.54 -11.67
CA CYS A 639 -0.76 1.55 -10.21
C CYS A 639 -1.23 2.90 -9.63
N TYR A 640 -0.85 4.02 -10.24
CA TYR A 640 -1.26 5.37 -9.81
C TYR A 640 -2.71 5.71 -10.17
N LEU A 641 -3.28 5.04 -11.17
CA LEU A 641 -4.71 5.15 -11.47
C LEU A 641 -5.54 4.23 -10.54
N GLY A 642 -5.18 2.95 -10.47
CA GLY A 642 -5.92 1.95 -9.71
C GLY A 642 -5.64 2.02 -8.20
N ARG A 643 -4.47 1.54 -7.73
CA ARG A 643 -4.19 1.42 -6.28
C ARG A 643 -4.14 2.74 -5.52
N TYR A 644 -3.78 3.83 -6.18
CA TYR A 644 -3.72 5.15 -5.56
C TYR A 644 -5.05 5.90 -5.62
N ASN A 645 -5.85 5.71 -6.67
CA ASN A 645 -7.06 6.50 -6.91
C ASN A 645 -8.34 5.66 -7.13
N ASP A 646 -8.27 4.33 -6.96
CA ASP A 646 -9.38 3.38 -7.07
C ASP A 646 -10.11 3.37 -8.42
N VAL A 647 -9.51 3.90 -9.50
CA VAL A 647 -10.07 3.93 -10.85
C VAL A 647 -9.71 2.65 -11.59
N TYR A 648 -10.66 1.72 -11.69
CA TYR A 648 -10.51 0.41 -12.35
C TYR A 648 -11.57 0.16 -13.43
N ASP A 649 -12.76 0.68 -13.24
CA ASP A 649 -13.93 0.36 -14.07
C ASP A 649 -14.05 1.28 -15.29
N ALA A 650 -13.73 2.56 -15.18
CA ALA A 650 -13.83 3.52 -16.27
C ALA A 650 -12.99 3.11 -17.50
N PRO A 651 -11.71 2.70 -17.37
CA PRO A 651 -10.94 2.21 -18.52
C PRO A 651 -11.56 0.98 -19.20
N ARG A 652 -12.14 0.06 -18.42
CA ARG A 652 -12.81 -1.13 -18.95
C ARG A 652 -14.09 -0.78 -19.68
N ALA A 653 -14.90 0.10 -19.09
CA ALA A 653 -16.15 0.57 -19.71
C ALA A 653 -15.89 1.25 -21.05
N VAL A 654 -14.81 2.02 -21.18
CA VAL A 654 -14.40 2.62 -22.47
C VAL A 654 -14.05 1.53 -23.50
N LEU A 655 -13.25 0.53 -23.11
CA LEU A 655 -12.85 -0.57 -24.01
C LEU A 655 -14.05 -1.43 -24.43
N GLU A 656 -14.93 -1.76 -23.49
CA GLU A 656 -16.15 -2.55 -23.71
C GLU A 656 -17.18 -1.82 -24.57
N ALA A 657 -17.18 -0.47 -24.59
CA ALA A 657 -18.04 0.33 -25.44
C ALA A 657 -17.60 0.31 -26.92
N ILE A 658 -16.36 -0.05 -27.23
CA ILE A 658 -15.86 -0.16 -28.60
C ILE A 658 -16.46 -1.41 -29.28
N PRO A 659 -17.12 -1.27 -30.46
CA PRO A 659 -17.78 -2.41 -31.12
C PRO A 659 -16.81 -3.57 -31.42
N VAL A 660 -17.24 -4.80 -31.07
CA VAL A 660 -16.55 -6.07 -31.36
C VAL A 660 -15.23 -6.30 -30.57
N VAL A 661 -14.91 -5.45 -29.62
CA VAL A 661 -13.75 -5.68 -28.73
C VAL A 661 -14.05 -6.81 -27.75
N GLU A 662 -13.13 -7.77 -27.64
CA GLU A 662 -13.11 -8.81 -26.62
C GLU A 662 -12.05 -8.44 -25.56
N LEU A 663 -12.49 -8.05 -24.35
CA LEU A 663 -11.56 -7.75 -23.25
C LEU A 663 -11.11 -9.06 -22.56
N ARG A 664 -9.81 -9.39 -22.63
CA ARG A 664 -9.19 -10.54 -21.98
C ARG A 664 -8.35 -10.07 -20.79
N GLU A 665 -8.84 -10.35 -19.58
CA GLU A 665 -8.15 -9.96 -18.36
C GLU A 665 -6.87 -10.78 -18.12
N MET A 666 -5.83 -10.11 -17.64
CA MET A 666 -4.61 -10.78 -17.20
C MET A 666 -4.85 -11.54 -15.89
N LYS A 667 -4.02 -12.53 -15.60
CA LYS A 667 -4.07 -13.29 -14.35
C LYS A 667 -3.98 -12.39 -13.10
N ARG A 668 -3.15 -11.35 -13.16
CA ARG A 668 -2.97 -10.32 -12.12
C ARG A 668 -3.56 -9.02 -12.63
N THR A 669 -4.73 -8.67 -12.14
CA THR A 669 -5.54 -7.54 -12.59
C THR A 669 -6.05 -6.69 -11.44
N ARG A 670 -6.52 -5.48 -11.71
CA ARG A 670 -7.06 -4.51 -10.74
C ARG A 670 -6.05 -4.22 -9.62
N ASN A 671 -6.46 -4.28 -8.35
CA ASN A 671 -5.58 -4.05 -7.19
C ASN A 671 -4.42 -5.06 -7.09
N ASN A 672 -4.54 -6.23 -7.73
CA ASN A 672 -3.50 -7.26 -7.78
C ASN A 672 -2.56 -7.14 -8.99
N ALA A 673 -2.77 -6.16 -9.88
CA ALA A 673 -1.93 -5.97 -11.06
C ALA A 673 -0.45 -5.82 -10.71
N LEU A 674 0.45 -6.42 -11.50
CA LEU A 674 1.88 -6.14 -11.38
C LEU A 674 2.19 -4.74 -11.93
N CYS A 675 3.17 -4.09 -11.32
CA CYS A 675 3.69 -2.81 -11.78
C CYS A 675 4.48 -2.97 -13.09
N CYS A 676 4.39 -1.98 -13.97
CA CYS A 676 5.21 -1.89 -15.19
C CYS A 676 6.70 -1.64 -14.91
N GLY A 677 7.04 -1.12 -13.72
CA GLY A 677 8.41 -0.87 -13.30
C GLY A 677 8.85 0.59 -13.31
N ALA A 678 8.07 1.52 -13.86
CA ALA A 678 8.46 2.92 -14.06
C ALA A 678 8.49 3.77 -12.77
N GLY A 679 7.56 3.50 -11.84
CA GLY A 679 7.35 4.35 -10.67
C GLY A 679 8.53 4.45 -9.73
N GLY A 680 8.44 5.38 -8.75
CA GLY A 680 9.48 5.56 -7.72
C GLY A 680 10.82 6.09 -8.26
N GLY A 681 10.80 6.76 -9.42
CA GLY A 681 12.00 7.25 -10.08
C GLY A 681 12.75 6.20 -10.92
N ARG A 682 12.28 4.94 -10.92
CA ARG A 682 13.00 3.84 -11.59
C ARG A 682 13.06 3.94 -13.11
N MET A 683 12.13 4.64 -13.73
CA MET A 683 12.19 4.90 -15.18
C MET A 683 13.50 5.62 -15.60
N TRP A 684 14.10 6.35 -14.67
CA TRP A 684 15.30 7.16 -14.91
C TRP A 684 16.59 6.44 -14.53
N LEU A 685 16.49 5.21 -13.96
CA LEU A 685 17.63 4.42 -13.51
C LEU A 685 17.93 3.30 -14.50
N GLU A 686 19.21 3.01 -14.64
CA GLU A 686 19.66 1.81 -15.34
C GLU A 686 19.40 0.54 -14.49
N GLU A 687 19.16 -0.57 -15.15
CA GLU A 687 18.84 -1.85 -14.51
C GLU A 687 20.10 -2.73 -14.43
N HIS A 688 20.81 -2.65 -13.30
CA HIS A 688 22.03 -3.44 -13.09
C HIS A 688 21.80 -4.72 -12.27
N VAL A 689 20.66 -4.84 -11.54
CA VAL A 689 20.38 -5.94 -10.61
C VAL A 689 19.05 -6.59 -10.91
N GLY A 690 19.06 -7.92 -10.95
CA GLY A 690 17.89 -8.72 -11.21
C GLY A 690 17.37 -8.60 -12.65
N ARG A 691 16.10 -8.95 -12.85
CA ARG A 691 15.42 -8.89 -14.14
C ARG A 691 14.60 -7.59 -14.26
N ARG A 692 14.33 -7.15 -15.49
CA ARG A 692 13.46 -6.00 -15.73
C ARG A 692 12.00 -6.29 -15.34
N MET A 693 11.37 -5.40 -14.59
CA MET A 693 9.99 -5.59 -14.10
C MET A 693 8.97 -5.59 -15.25
N ASN A 694 9.18 -4.77 -16.28
CA ASN A 694 8.32 -4.73 -17.46
C ASN A 694 8.27 -6.09 -18.16
N GLN A 695 9.40 -6.82 -18.28
CA GLN A 695 9.43 -8.15 -18.87
C GLN A 695 8.62 -9.17 -18.06
N ASN A 696 8.66 -9.11 -16.72
CA ASN A 696 7.83 -9.97 -15.88
C ASN A 696 6.32 -9.63 -16.04
N ARG A 697 5.97 -8.37 -16.27
CA ARG A 697 4.59 -7.99 -16.57
C ARG A 697 4.17 -8.43 -17.96
N MET A 698 5.08 -8.39 -18.94
CA MET A 698 4.83 -8.91 -20.28
C MET A 698 4.49 -10.42 -20.30
N ASP A 699 5.00 -11.20 -19.36
CA ASP A 699 4.62 -12.60 -19.22
C ASP A 699 3.10 -12.78 -18.92
N ASP A 700 2.50 -11.88 -18.11
CA ASP A 700 1.05 -11.85 -17.90
C ASP A 700 0.29 -11.44 -19.17
N VAL A 701 0.83 -10.49 -19.95
CA VAL A 701 0.24 -10.03 -21.22
C VAL A 701 0.19 -11.19 -22.22
N LEU A 702 1.32 -11.82 -22.48
CA LEU A 702 1.45 -12.91 -23.44
C LEU A 702 0.55 -14.11 -23.09
N GLN A 703 0.35 -14.40 -21.80
CA GLN A 703 -0.55 -15.47 -21.35
C GLN A 703 -2.02 -15.24 -21.71
N THR A 704 -2.45 -14.01 -22.01
CA THR A 704 -3.84 -13.73 -22.43
C THR A 704 -4.14 -14.14 -23.86
N GLY A 705 -3.09 -14.27 -24.69
CA GLY A 705 -3.23 -14.49 -26.14
C GLY A 705 -3.92 -13.33 -26.88
N ALA A 706 -4.03 -12.14 -26.25
CA ALA A 706 -4.57 -10.95 -26.90
C ALA A 706 -3.49 -10.29 -27.76
N PRO A 707 -3.76 -9.93 -29.03
CA PRO A 707 -2.79 -9.27 -29.89
C PRO A 707 -2.60 -7.78 -29.55
N THR A 708 -3.48 -7.20 -28.75
CA THR A 708 -3.38 -5.78 -28.34
C THR A 708 -3.30 -5.65 -26.84
N LEU A 709 -2.27 -4.92 -26.38
CA LEU A 709 -2.13 -4.44 -25.02
C LEU A 709 -2.62 -2.99 -24.95
N ALA A 710 -3.71 -2.77 -24.21
CA ALA A 710 -4.20 -1.44 -23.93
C ALA A 710 -3.57 -0.90 -22.63
N ALA A 711 -3.16 0.37 -22.65
CA ALA A 711 -2.68 1.11 -21.49
C ALA A 711 -3.45 2.42 -21.34
N SER A 712 -3.29 3.09 -20.21
CA SER A 712 -3.80 4.43 -19.96
C SER A 712 -2.81 5.20 -19.07
N CYS A 713 -1.53 5.14 -19.44
CA CYS A 713 -0.44 5.76 -18.70
C CYS A 713 0.79 5.87 -19.59
N PRO A 714 1.30 7.08 -19.86
CA PRO A 714 2.50 7.29 -20.66
C PRO A 714 3.73 6.57 -20.11
N PHE A 715 3.93 6.55 -18.79
CA PHE A 715 5.01 5.80 -18.15
C PHE A 715 4.91 4.29 -18.42
N CYS A 716 3.70 3.73 -18.31
CA CYS A 716 3.50 2.31 -18.59
C CYS A 716 3.72 2.01 -20.08
N THR A 717 3.29 2.91 -20.98
CA THR A 717 3.49 2.79 -22.42
C THR A 717 4.99 2.68 -22.75
N SER A 718 5.81 3.62 -22.29
CA SER A 718 7.28 3.55 -22.53
C SER A 718 7.90 2.26 -21.97
N MET A 719 7.49 1.82 -20.76
CA MET A 719 7.98 0.56 -20.19
C MET A 719 7.54 -0.69 -20.98
N PHE A 720 6.34 -0.67 -21.56
CA PHE A 720 5.87 -1.79 -22.37
C PHE A 720 6.50 -1.83 -23.75
N GLU A 721 6.84 -0.69 -24.35
CA GLU A 721 7.65 -0.69 -25.58
C GLU A 721 8.97 -1.42 -25.38
N ASP A 722 9.67 -1.12 -24.27
CA ASP A 722 10.88 -1.84 -23.89
C ASP A 722 10.62 -3.32 -23.56
N GLY A 723 9.51 -3.60 -22.85
CA GLY A 723 9.12 -4.94 -22.48
C GLY A 723 8.80 -5.83 -23.70
N ILE A 724 8.13 -5.27 -24.70
CA ILE A 724 7.80 -5.93 -25.98
C ILE A 724 9.09 -6.25 -26.75
N LYS A 725 10.01 -5.28 -26.86
CA LYS A 725 11.34 -5.48 -27.48
C LYS A 725 12.14 -6.56 -26.73
N GLY A 726 12.18 -6.45 -25.38
CA GLY A 726 12.93 -7.41 -24.54
C GLY A 726 12.35 -8.82 -24.48
N LYS A 727 11.15 -9.05 -25.03
CA LYS A 727 10.49 -10.37 -25.16
C LYS A 727 10.39 -10.83 -26.63
N ASP A 728 10.98 -10.11 -27.58
CA ASP A 728 10.86 -10.35 -29.03
C ASP A 728 9.39 -10.53 -29.47
N ALA A 729 8.50 -9.72 -28.89
CA ALA A 729 7.06 -9.84 -29.08
C ALA A 729 6.46 -8.75 -30.00
N ALA A 730 7.29 -8.02 -30.73
CA ALA A 730 6.86 -6.90 -31.58
C ALA A 730 5.86 -7.33 -32.69
N ASP A 731 6.01 -8.54 -33.21
CA ASP A 731 5.12 -9.12 -34.23
C ASP A 731 3.83 -9.70 -33.62
N GLN A 732 3.76 -9.84 -32.29
CA GLN A 732 2.64 -10.49 -31.58
C GLN A 732 1.76 -9.50 -30.85
N ILE A 733 2.34 -8.42 -30.29
CA ILE A 733 1.65 -7.49 -29.40
C ILE A 733 1.74 -6.07 -29.96
N ARG A 734 0.58 -5.50 -30.23
CA ARG A 734 0.43 -4.07 -30.51
C ARG A 734 0.11 -3.31 -29.22
N LEU A 735 0.91 -2.30 -28.89
CA LEU A 735 0.67 -1.43 -27.73
C LEU A 735 -0.15 -0.22 -28.16
N MET A 736 -1.28 0.03 -27.47
CA MET A 736 -2.15 1.17 -27.75
C MET A 736 -2.64 1.81 -26.45
N ASP A 737 -2.78 3.14 -26.46
CA ASP A 737 -3.50 3.83 -25.40
C ASP A 737 -5.01 3.80 -25.65
N ILE A 738 -5.80 3.95 -24.57
CA ILE A 738 -7.27 4.04 -24.68
C ILE A 738 -7.71 5.17 -25.61
N ALA A 739 -7.04 6.33 -25.57
CA ALA A 739 -7.36 7.46 -26.44
C ALA A 739 -7.15 7.12 -27.93
N GLU A 740 -6.13 6.35 -28.27
CA GLU A 740 -5.89 5.87 -29.64
C GLU A 740 -6.99 4.90 -30.10
N LEU A 741 -7.39 3.96 -29.23
CA LEU A 741 -8.46 3.00 -29.53
C LEU A 741 -9.82 3.71 -29.74
N VAL A 742 -10.13 4.69 -28.91
CA VAL A 742 -11.33 5.51 -29.04
C VAL A 742 -11.31 6.33 -30.33
N SER A 743 -10.20 7.02 -30.62
CA SER A 743 -10.04 7.80 -31.84
C SER A 743 -10.22 6.95 -33.12
N LEU A 744 -9.77 5.68 -33.11
CA LEU A 744 -10.00 4.75 -34.23
C LEU A 744 -11.45 4.31 -34.37
N SER A 745 -12.18 4.21 -33.26
CA SER A 745 -13.56 3.73 -33.22
C SER A 745 -14.60 4.82 -33.43
N MET A 746 -14.25 6.10 -33.27
CA MET A 746 -15.19 7.20 -33.47
C MET A 746 -15.69 7.25 -34.92
N SER A 747 -17.00 7.48 -35.09
CA SER A 747 -17.57 7.79 -36.40
C SER A 747 -17.16 9.20 -36.79
N ARG A 748 -16.62 9.39 -37.99
CA ARG A 748 -16.28 10.69 -38.55
C ARG A 748 -17.35 11.13 -39.52
N ASP A 749 -18.12 12.13 -39.16
CA ASP A 749 -18.97 12.82 -40.11
C ASP A 749 -18.08 13.51 -41.17
N GLY A 750 -18.34 13.32 -42.45
CA GLY A 750 -17.52 13.50 -43.64
C GLY A 750 -16.68 14.76 -43.86
N ASN A 751 -16.32 15.52 -42.81
CA ASN A 751 -15.45 16.71 -42.89
C ASN A 751 -14.08 16.54 -42.23
N GLY A 752 -13.71 15.33 -41.82
CA GLY A 752 -12.40 15.03 -41.26
C GLY A 752 -11.31 14.90 -42.33
N LEU A 753 -10.15 15.45 -42.06
CA LEU A 753 -8.92 15.38 -42.84
C LEU A 753 -8.74 14.00 -43.50
N LYS A 754 -8.49 13.99 -44.81
CA LYS A 754 -8.31 12.79 -45.64
C LYS A 754 -7.30 11.85 -44.94
N ARG A 755 -7.74 10.64 -44.61
CA ARG A 755 -6.83 9.54 -44.29
C ARG A 755 -5.85 9.32 -45.43
N GLY A 756 -4.56 9.29 -45.15
CA GLY A 756 -3.69 8.46 -45.94
C GLY A 756 -4.23 7.02 -45.83
N ASP A 757 -4.36 6.37 -46.96
CA ASP A 757 -4.81 5.02 -47.20
C ASP A 757 -4.27 4.10 -46.10
N GLY A 758 -5.11 3.24 -45.58
CA GLY A 758 -4.95 2.41 -44.33
C GLY A 758 -3.76 1.42 -44.26
N THR A 759 -2.63 1.82 -44.80
CA THR A 759 -1.33 1.22 -44.49
C THR A 759 -0.80 1.89 -43.21
N ALA A 760 -0.58 1.11 -42.16
CA ALA A 760 0.18 1.56 -41.01
C ALA A 760 1.44 2.25 -41.53
N PRO A 761 1.80 3.45 -41.06
CA PRO A 761 3.07 4.06 -41.45
C PRO A 761 4.16 3.04 -41.10
N GLU A 762 4.94 2.64 -42.12
CA GLU A 762 6.16 1.90 -41.89
C GLU A 762 6.95 2.62 -40.78
N PRO A 763 7.59 1.89 -39.87
CA PRO A 763 8.44 2.51 -38.89
C PRO A 763 9.49 3.33 -39.68
N GLY A 764 9.39 4.64 -39.59
CA GLY A 764 10.37 5.53 -40.18
C GLY A 764 11.75 5.09 -39.69
N PRO A 765 12.80 5.30 -40.47
CA PRO A 765 14.13 4.84 -40.10
C PRO A 765 14.43 5.38 -38.71
N THR A 766 14.60 4.46 -37.77
CA THR A 766 15.03 4.76 -36.41
C THR A 766 16.37 5.45 -36.56
N THR A 767 16.39 6.77 -36.46
CA THR A 767 17.63 7.48 -36.12
C THR A 767 17.94 6.99 -34.73
N ASN A 768 18.82 6.00 -34.66
CA ASN A 768 19.48 5.56 -33.46
C ASN A 768 20.34 6.72 -32.93
N ALA A 769 19.69 7.68 -32.31
CA ALA A 769 20.33 8.59 -31.38
C ALA A 769 19.92 8.05 -30.00
N ASP A 770 20.71 7.11 -29.51
CA ASP A 770 20.72 6.77 -28.10
C ASP A 770 21.13 8.06 -27.35
N PRO A 771 20.25 8.72 -26.58
CA PRO A 771 20.62 9.96 -25.91
C PRO A 771 21.65 9.75 -24.79
N LEU A 772 22.10 8.51 -24.56
CA LEU A 772 23.07 8.13 -23.55
C LEU A 772 24.50 7.90 -24.08
N ALA A 773 24.73 7.98 -25.41
CA ALA A 773 26.04 7.69 -26.03
C ALA A 773 26.77 8.94 -26.52
N THR A 774 27.00 9.94 -25.67
CA THR A 774 28.02 10.97 -25.92
C THR A 774 28.79 11.29 -24.64
N GLY A 775 29.69 10.42 -24.28
CA GLY A 775 30.72 10.67 -23.27
C GLY A 775 32.06 10.10 -23.77
N GLY A 776 33.02 11.02 -24.07
CA GLY A 776 34.29 10.80 -24.73
C GLY A 776 35.12 9.64 -24.20
N GLY A 777 35.80 8.98 -25.12
CA GLY A 777 36.72 7.91 -24.84
C GLY A 777 37.89 8.37 -23.96
N VAL A 778 38.10 7.59 -22.89
CA VAL A 778 39.38 7.54 -22.16
C VAL A 778 39.74 6.06 -22.10
N GLY A 779 41.04 5.81 -22.43
CA GLY A 779 41.62 4.53 -22.78
C GLY A 779 41.46 3.42 -21.76
N ASP A 780 41.52 2.25 -22.33
CA ASP A 780 41.53 0.94 -21.73
C ASP A 780 42.70 0.78 -20.74
N PRO A 781 42.49 0.35 -19.48
CA PRO A 781 43.52 -0.30 -18.70
C PRO A 781 43.20 -1.79 -18.51
N ALA A 782 44.14 -2.58 -19.01
CA ALA A 782 44.53 -3.94 -18.72
C ALA A 782 43.64 -4.79 -17.78
N LYS A 783 43.31 -5.98 -18.29
CA LYS A 783 42.76 -7.15 -17.58
C LYS A 783 43.66 -7.53 -16.38
N GLU A 784 43.08 -7.45 -15.18
CA GLU A 784 43.56 -8.21 -14.02
C GLU A 784 42.49 -9.23 -13.60
N GLU A 785 42.92 -10.49 -13.55
CA GLU A 785 42.11 -11.62 -13.05
C GLU A 785 41.93 -11.51 -11.53
N PRO A 786 40.76 -11.93 -10.97
CA PRO A 786 40.56 -11.93 -9.52
C PRO A 786 41.28 -13.10 -8.85
N PRO A 787 41.81 -12.93 -7.64
CA PRO A 787 42.50 -14.00 -6.91
C PRO A 787 41.50 -15.04 -6.37
N THR A 788 41.82 -16.29 -6.59
CA THR A 788 41.20 -17.46 -6.00
C THR A 788 41.40 -17.47 -4.47
N LEU A 789 40.29 -17.46 -3.73
CA LEU A 789 40.27 -17.74 -2.29
C LEU A 789 40.30 -19.26 -2.08
N ALA A 790 41.41 -19.71 -1.46
CA ALA A 790 41.58 -21.06 -0.97
C ALA A 790 40.70 -21.32 0.26
N GLN A 791 40.12 -22.50 0.31
CA GLN A 791 39.41 -23.06 1.45
C GLN A 791 40.35 -23.26 2.63
N GLY A 792 39.92 -22.90 3.84
CA GLY A 792 40.46 -23.17 5.14
C GLY A 792 39.39 -22.94 6.18
#